data_a9bce4b3b60a2ebe9f9c2121402af54c
#
_entry.id   a9bce4b3b60a2ebe9f9c2121402af54c
#
_cell.length_a   1.000
_cell.length_b   1.000
_cell.length_c   1.000
_cell.angle_alpha   90.00
_cell.angle_beta   90.00
_cell.angle_gamma   90.00
#
_symmetry.space_group_name_H-M   'P 1'
#
loop_
_entity.id
_entity.type
_entity.pdbx_description
1 polymer ?
#
loop_
_entity_poly.entity_id
_entity_poly.type
_entity_poly.pdbx_seq_one_letter_code
_entity_poly.pdbx_strand_id
1 'polypeptide(L)'
;MSLNFDFYTLFMEGLQSIEVFVALLGIIAAGLISVSLVSKIGAKVLPQPSESRVADFLPFDRLLSDGTTLRCSNGSYVRVFKIDGVDLTAAREEVIMSMFEARKSWIDNISSTQVNCRIYTIRERAELAENKSNFGNPWLEKVDGKWKESLTRVYKNDHYIILSVPDRKDAIKDLNTASQSTIANLNDYGIRVMYEDENSPAEQSPIYPFVRVLNPISKPKPKARKAVGFQLKELMTSEGIHFTGEEGIIKFFSGTKTKYVLTIGIRSSGDYMDEAMVSSLMSIDCEMTMLHSLVPLYTPKARAILMQQQKMATATSFSSGVVSQYSEALSAIEDSDADHQSLVQYSMNFLVKGDSLEEIEFAESEIQRICRLFSVTPVRENWIAQATFFNQFPGYDTCGRTYFYLSRIVALAVSFEQISTGLPRSDWGEGAITVFRTMTGSPYRFQFHITAGEAAVAHCCIVGPTGQGKTTLLTFLAGQAMRHEDLKVYFFDRHRGAEIFTRTVRGAYVGFSGERKNVSLNPFDTRDTRSNRDFLRNWLRSITMATDALSEREASRAVTTAFEYLRPEERKLKNLYKSCFSPTGSMRRELYRWINPEQYGNIFNADHDSLDLSGNRFVAFDFTEIFDDDVLAAASISYIMHRIQSESTETGSPALIMIDETAPMLKHEMFRDNFIKGLQEGRKKRQAYLCAFQQPNIVDTLGVGDAVRGQCKTMIFFRNTQATPESYEKWNLTASEYDFIEGRTYRDCPYAILLKRPDADDGRGESVILDVNLGGLGPYLKLYNSSIKNVLLVESLIREYGEEAFVTKYLEGFGG
;
A
#
# COMPACT_ATOMS: atom_id res chain seq x y z
N MET A 1 71.85 35.99 -21.90
CA MET A 1 71.28 35.21 -20.83
C MET A 1 71.05 33.81 -21.36
N SER A 2 72.04 32.96 -21.17
CA SER A 2 72.11 31.57 -21.66
C SER A 2 71.49 30.69 -20.61
N LEU A 3 70.27 30.13 -20.86
CA LEU A 3 69.70 29.04 -20.11
C LEU A 3 70.43 27.75 -20.53
N ASN A 4 71.45 27.36 -19.76
CA ASN A 4 71.98 26.01 -19.80
C ASN A 4 70.97 25.12 -19.03
N PHE A 5 70.09 24.49 -19.77
CA PHE A 5 69.31 23.37 -19.23
C PHE A 5 70.26 22.17 -19.19
N ASP A 6 70.57 21.75 -18.00
CA ASP A 6 71.39 20.55 -17.79
C ASP A 6 70.58 19.28 -18.06
N PHE A 7 70.55 18.91 -19.33
CA PHE A 7 69.82 17.77 -19.87
C PHE A 7 70.27 16.44 -19.24
N TYR A 8 71.47 16.41 -18.68
CA TYR A 8 72.07 15.25 -18.06
C TYR A 8 71.46 15.01 -16.67
N THR A 9 71.27 16.05 -15.90
CA THR A 9 70.64 15.94 -14.54
C THR A 9 69.17 15.52 -14.64
N LEU A 10 68.42 16.05 -15.61
CA LEU A 10 67.02 15.65 -15.87
C LEU A 10 66.92 14.21 -16.41
N PHE A 11 67.91 13.79 -17.22
CA PHE A 11 67.94 12.43 -17.76
C PHE A 11 68.25 11.40 -16.64
N MET A 12 69.17 11.76 -15.73
CA MET A 12 69.51 10.88 -14.59
C MET A 12 68.44 10.85 -13.53
N GLU A 13 67.69 11.93 -13.27
CA GLU A 13 66.50 11.91 -12.42
C GLU A 13 65.37 11.11 -13.08
N GLY A 14 65.17 11.19 -14.40
CA GLY A 14 64.26 10.35 -15.16
C GLY A 14 64.60 8.89 -15.11
N LEU A 15 65.88 8.53 -15.21
CA LEU A 15 66.36 7.15 -15.09
C LEU A 15 66.15 6.60 -13.65
N GLN A 16 66.41 7.38 -12.61
CA GLN A 16 66.10 6.97 -11.24
C GLN A 16 64.61 6.77 -11.00
N SER A 17 63.76 7.62 -11.59
CA SER A 17 62.33 7.44 -11.51
C SER A 17 61.83 6.22 -12.27
N ILE A 18 62.46 5.87 -13.39
CA ILE A 18 62.15 4.65 -14.16
C ILE A 18 62.61 3.40 -13.40
N GLU A 19 63.80 3.42 -12.77
CA GLU A 19 64.26 2.29 -11.93
C GLU A 19 63.37 2.07 -10.70
N VAL A 20 62.93 3.14 -10.04
CA VAL A 20 61.98 3.09 -8.95
C VAL A 20 60.59 2.57 -9.43
N PHE A 21 60.17 3.02 -10.61
CA PHE A 21 58.91 2.57 -11.23
C PHE A 21 59.00 1.07 -11.62
N VAL A 22 60.09 0.62 -12.20
CA VAL A 22 60.33 -0.76 -12.56
C VAL A 22 60.44 -1.63 -11.28
N ALA A 23 61.10 -1.14 -10.23
CA ALA A 23 61.18 -1.83 -8.96
C ALA A 23 59.77 -1.94 -8.29
N LEU A 24 58.96 -0.91 -8.33
CA LEU A 24 57.59 -0.91 -7.83
C LEU A 24 56.69 -1.88 -8.63
N LEU A 25 56.79 -1.86 -9.96
CA LEU A 25 56.13 -2.84 -10.83
C LEU A 25 56.59 -4.28 -10.54
N GLY A 26 57.89 -4.48 -10.28
CA GLY A 26 58.45 -5.77 -9.86
C GLY A 26 57.86 -6.26 -8.53
N ILE A 27 57.74 -5.37 -7.55
CA ILE A 27 57.13 -5.69 -6.24
C ILE A 27 55.64 -5.97 -6.39
N ILE A 28 54.93 -5.21 -7.20
CA ILE A 28 53.51 -5.46 -7.48
C ILE A 28 53.33 -6.78 -8.22
N ALA A 29 54.15 -7.06 -9.24
CA ALA A 29 54.10 -8.33 -9.95
C ALA A 29 54.47 -9.54 -9.06
N ALA A 30 55.50 -9.40 -8.22
CA ALA A 30 55.85 -10.40 -7.23
C ALA A 30 54.75 -10.62 -6.18
N GLY A 31 54.09 -9.55 -5.75
CA GLY A 31 52.89 -9.59 -4.89
C GLY A 31 51.74 -10.33 -5.53
N LEU A 32 51.43 -10.00 -6.77
CA LEU A 32 50.37 -10.66 -7.54
C LEU A 32 50.66 -12.13 -7.84
N ILE A 33 51.91 -12.45 -8.15
CA ILE A 33 52.40 -13.85 -8.33
C ILE A 33 52.33 -14.60 -7.01
N SER A 34 52.73 -13.97 -5.90
CA SER A 34 52.64 -14.57 -4.56
C SER A 34 51.21 -14.84 -4.16
N VAL A 35 50.32 -13.89 -4.37
CA VAL A 35 48.88 -14.07 -4.12
C VAL A 35 48.29 -15.16 -5.02
N SER A 36 48.65 -15.19 -6.30
CA SER A 36 48.22 -16.23 -7.23
C SER A 36 48.80 -17.61 -6.87
N LEU A 37 50.06 -17.67 -6.39
CA LEU A 37 50.68 -18.92 -5.93
C LEU A 37 50.08 -19.39 -4.62
N VAL A 38 49.87 -18.50 -3.66
CA VAL A 38 49.20 -18.80 -2.38
C VAL A 38 47.76 -19.24 -2.62
N SER A 39 47.04 -18.61 -3.55
CA SER A 39 45.70 -19.04 -3.89
C SER A 39 45.69 -20.43 -4.59
N LYS A 40 46.63 -20.69 -5.49
CA LYS A 40 46.75 -22.00 -6.16
C LYS A 40 47.29 -23.12 -5.25
N ILE A 41 48.17 -22.80 -4.33
CA ILE A 41 48.67 -23.73 -3.34
C ILE A 41 47.67 -23.94 -2.23
N GLY A 42 47.00 -22.87 -1.78
CA GLY A 42 45.87 -22.93 -0.84
C GLY A 42 44.73 -23.79 -1.37
N ALA A 43 44.39 -23.63 -2.66
CA ALA A 43 43.38 -24.48 -3.30
C ALA A 43 43.75 -25.94 -3.45
N LYS A 44 45.07 -26.28 -3.41
CA LYS A 44 45.56 -27.65 -3.45
C LYS A 44 45.89 -28.26 -2.09
N VAL A 45 46.11 -27.41 -1.06
CA VAL A 45 46.52 -27.84 0.29
C VAL A 45 45.37 -27.77 1.28
N LEU A 46 44.40 -26.90 1.00
CA LEU A 46 43.12 -26.96 1.74
C LEU A 46 42.42 -28.26 1.29
N PRO A 47 42.05 -29.15 2.21
CA PRO A 47 41.23 -30.30 1.83
C PRO A 47 40.04 -29.74 1.04
N GLN A 48 39.82 -30.33 -0.15
CA GLN A 48 38.53 -30.10 -0.85
C GLN A 48 37.43 -30.21 0.22
N PRO A 49 36.51 -29.28 0.32
CA PRO A 49 35.50 -29.38 1.34
C PRO A 49 34.85 -30.75 1.17
N SER A 50 35.17 -31.67 2.08
CA SER A 50 34.34 -32.84 2.31
C SER A 50 32.93 -32.30 2.41
N GLU A 51 31.96 -32.93 1.78
CA GLU A 51 30.55 -32.57 1.85
C GLU A 51 30.21 -32.24 3.30
N SER A 52 30.38 -30.97 3.66
CA SER A 52 30.13 -30.50 5.02
C SER A 52 28.64 -30.10 5.08
N ARG A 53 27.96 -30.59 6.11
CA ARG A 53 26.55 -30.25 6.31
C ARG A 53 26.42 -28.76 6.63
N VAL A 54 25.43 -28.10 6.06
CA VAL A 54 25.15 -26.67 6.34
C VAL A 54 25.01 -26.40 7.84
N ALA A 55 24.44 -27.38 8.58
CA ALA A 55 24.30 -27.33 10.04
C ALA A 55 25.64 -27.15 10.79
N ASP A 56 26.77 -27.59 10.22
CA ASP A 56 28.10 -27.49 10.88
C ASP A 56 28.59 -26.02 10.94
N PHE A 57 28.07 -25.16 10.05
CA PHE A 57 28.36 -23.71 10.01
C PHE A 57 27.37 -22.87 10.80
N LEU A 58 26.34 -23.46 11.43
CA LEU A 58 25.33 -22.72 12.16
C LEU A 58 25.63 -22.68 13.67
N PRO A 59 25.50 -21.54 14.34
CA PRO A 59 25.87 -21.38 15.73
C PRO A 59 24.80 -21.85 16.72
N PHE A 60 23.63 -22.29 16.31
CA PHE A 60 22.49 -22.54 17.17
C PHE A 60 22.57 -23.88 17.90
N ASP A 61 22.52 -23.84 19.24
CA ASP A 61 22.55 -25.03 20.12
C ASP A 61 21.14 -25.41 20.57
N ARG A 62 20.44 -24.54 21.34
CA ARG A 62 19.13 -24.83 21.91
C ARG A 62 18.32 -23.59 22.24
N LEU A 63 16.99 -23.75 22.37
CA LEU A 63 16.10 -22.78 22.99
C LEU A 63 16.05 -23.01 24.51
N LEU A 64 16.16 -21.95 25.30
CA LEU A 64 16.05 -22.01 26.75
C LEU A 64 14.61 -22.23 27.20
N SER A 65 14.42 -22.58 28.49
CA SER A 65 13.09 -22.83 29.06
C SER A 65 12.16 -21.63 29.06
N ASP A 66 12.69 -20.40 28.97
CA ASP A 66 11.91 -19.15 28.87
C ASP A 66 11.18 -19.00 27.55
N GLY A 67 11.45 -19.84 26.54
CA GLY A 67 10.80 -19.81 25.22
C GLY A 67 11.18 -18.62 24.34
N THR A 68 12.09 -17.75 24.78
CA THR A 68 12.50 -16.52 24.07
C THR A 68 13.98 -16.47 23.77
N THR A 69 14.83 -17.12 24.57
CA THR A 69 16.28 -17.00 24.51
C THR A 69 16.89 -18.23 23.85
N LEU A 70 17.64 -18.01 22.75
CA LEU A 70 18.46 -19.04 22.09
C LEU A 70 19.87 -19.02 22.68
N ARG A 71 20.46 -20.19 22.84
CA ARG A 71 21.87 -20.37 23.15
C ARG A 71 22.62 -20.82 21.89
N CYS A 72 23.75 -20.20 21.64
CA CYS A 72 24.67 -20.59 20.57
C CYS A 72 25.79 -21.56 21.07
N SER A 73 26.41 -22.27 20.13
CA SER A 73 27.52 -23.24 20.42
C SER A 73 28.76 -22.56 21.01
N ASN A 74 28.98 -21.27 20.72
CA ASN A 74 30.05 -20.45 21.29
C ASN A 74 29.69 -19.86 22.68
N GLY A 75 28.57 -20.26 23.27
CA GLY A 75 28.06 -19.78 24.55
C GLY A 75 27.25 -18.49 24.51
N SER A 76 27.17 -17.78 23.37
CA SER A 76 26.40 -16.56 23.26
C SER A 76 24.88 -16.77 23.48
N TYR A 77 24.22 -15.77 24.03
CA TYR A 77 22.77 -15.75 24.20
C TYR A 77 22.15 -14.79 23.19
N VAL A 78 21.01 -15.19 22.60
CA VAL A 78 20.34 -14.47 21.51
C VAL A 78 18.86 -14.32 21.83
N ARG A 79 18.30 -13.12 21.56
CA ARG A 79 16.88 -12.84 21.62
C ARG A 79 16.43 -12.17 20.33
N VAL A 80 15.28 -12.62 19.83
CA VAL A 80 14.74 -12.17 18.55
C VAL A 80 13.43 -11.41 18.78
N PHE A 81 13.27 -10.30 18.07
CA PHE A 81 12.07 -9.48 18.07
C PHE A 81 11.55 -9.39 16.66
N LYS A 82 10.23 -9.37 16.52
CA LYS A 82 9.55 -8.98 15.30
C LYS A 82 9.07 -7.55 15.44
N ILE A 83 9.20 -6.77 14.38
CA ILE A 83 8.69 -5.40 14.27
C ILE A 83 7.63 -5.38 13.17
N ASP A 84 6.48 -4.77 13.46
CA ASP A 84 5.43 -4.60 12.46
C ASP A 84 5.75 -3.44 11.51
N GLY A 85 6.50 -2.44 11.97
CA GLY A 85 6.92 -1.26 11.19
C GLY A 85 5.84 -0.17 11.15
N VAL A 86 6.18 0.96 10.52
CA VAL A 86 5.29 2.13 10.39
C VAL A 86 5.37 2.66 8.97
N ASP A 87 4.24 3.09 8.43
CA ASP A 87 4.18 3.80 7.15
C ASP A 87 4.51 5.28 7.34
N LEU A 88 5.65 5.70 6.82
CA LEU A 88 6.12 7.07 6.88
C LEU A 88 5.97 7.81 5.53
N THR A 89 5.43 7.17 4.51
CA THR A 89 5.38 7.68 3.11
C THR A 89 4.71 9.04 2.99
N ALA A 90 3.67 9.28 3.80
CA ALA A 90 2.93 10.54 3.82
C ALA A 90 2.74 11.10 5.23
N ALA A 91 3.60 10.69 6.18
CA ALA A 91 3.57 11.17 7.55
C ALA A 91 3.99 12.64 7.66
N ARG A 92 3.59 13.29 8.74
CA ARG A 92 4.03 14.65 9.06
C ARG A 92 5.50 14.64 9.48
N GLU A 93 6.20 15.74 9.20
CA GLU A 93 7.62 15.86 9.52
C GLU A 93 7.92 15.64 11.01
N GLU A 94 7.03 16.12 11.91
CA GLU A 94 7.19 15.89 13.35
C GLU A 94 7.14 14.39 13.71
N VAL A 95 6.31 13.61 13.03
CA VAL A 95 6.21 12.16 13.24
C VAL A 95 7.47 11.47 12.73
N ILE A 96 7.95 11.83 11.54
CA ILE A 96 9.18 11.30 10.95
C ILE A 96 10.36 11.58 11.89
N MET A 97 10.48 12.81 12.39
CA MET A 97 11.54 13.19 13.33
C MET A 97 11.43 12.44 14.66
N SER A 98 10.24 12.30 15.22
CA SER A 98 10.02 11.53 16.46
C SER A 98 10.43 10.06 16.31
N MET A 99 10.07 9.44 15.17
CA MET A 99 10.45 8.06 14.86
C MET A 99 11.96 7.92 14.65
N PHE A 100 12.59 8.88 14.00
CA PHE A 100 14.04 8.93 13.84
C PHE A 100 14.76 9.01 15.20
N GLU A 101 14.35 9.95 16.09
CA GLU A 101 14.94 10.10 17.42
C GLU A 101 14.73 8.84 18.30
N ALA A 102 13.62 8.14 18.15
CA ALA A 102 13.38 6.87 18.83
C ALA A 102 14.41 5.80 18.39
N ARG A 103 14.72 5.69 17.09
CA ARG A 103 15.74 4.78 16.56
C ARG A 103 17.14 5.17 17.03
N LYS A 104 17.50 6.48 16.98
CA LYS A 104 18.79 6.98 17.48
C LYS A 104 18.98 6.65 18.96
N SER A 105 17.99 6.99 19.79
CA SER A 105 18.03 6.72 21.24
C SER A 105 18.12 5.22 21.53
N TRP A 106 17.43 4.39 20.77
CA TRP A 106 17.55 2.93 20.88
C TRP A 106 18.98 2.45 20.61
N ILE A 107 19.62 2.93 19.52
CA ILE A 107 21.00 2.56 19.18
C ILE A 107 21.98 3.01 20.27
N ASP A 108 21.82 4.21 20.82
CA ASP A 108 22.65 4.71 21.91
C ASP A 108 22.48 3.86 23.18
N ASN A 109 21.24 3.47 23.49
CA ASN A 109 20.94 2.62 24.65
C ASN A 109 21.52 1.21 24.54
N ILE A 110 21.39 0.52 23.38
CA ILE A 110 22.02 -0.78 23.20
C ILE A 110 23.53 -0.68 23.19
N SER A 111 24.10 0.45 22.76
CA SER A 111 25.54 0.71 22.77
C SER A 111 26.10 0.77 24.19
N SER A 112 25.35 1.34 25.13
CA SER A 112 25.74 1.40 26.54
C SER A 112 25.88 0.02 27.20
N THR A 113 25.09 -0.97 26.73
CA THR A 113 25.07 -2.35 27.25
C THR A 113 26.06 -3.29 26.54
N GLN A 114 26.72 -2.83 25.48
CA GLN A 114 27.64 -3.63 24.65
C GLN A 114 26.98 -4.91 24.12
N VAL A 115 25.73 -4.81 23.69
CA VAL A 115 24.97 -5.90 23.08
C VAL A 115 25.05 -5.77 21.57
N ASN A 116 25.50 -6.80 20.89
CA ASN A 116 25.52 -6.82 19.42
C ASN A 116 24.11 -6.93 18.88
N CYS A 117 23.84 -6.20 17.81
CA CYS A 117 22.52 -6.21 17.17
C CYS A 117 22.65 -6.55 15.68
N ARG A 118 21.73 -7.39 15.20
CA ARG A 118 21.50 -7.60 13.77
C ARG A 118 20.06 -7.30 13.43
N ILE A 119 19.86 -6.74 12.26
CA ILE A 119 18.52 -6.41 11.78
C ILE A 119 18.32 -7.07 10.45
N TYR A 120 17.23 -7.84 10.31
CA TYR A 120 16.83 -8.46 9.07
C TYR A 120 15.58 -7.81 8.56
N THR A 121 15.61 -7.32 7.32
CA THR A 121 14.43 -7.01 6.53
C THR A 121 14.31 -8.07 5.44
N ILE A 122 13.38 -9.00 5.62
CA ILE A 122 13.15 -10.10 4.70
C ILE A 122 12.00 -9.73 3.78
N ARG A 123 12.32 -9.50 2.49
CA ARG A 123 11.39 -9.21 1.42
C ARG A 123 11.16 -10.46 0.59
N GLU A 124 9.96 -10.96 0.56
CA GLU A 124 9.57 -12.17 -0.18
C GLU A 124 8.28 -11.92 -0.96
N ARG A 125 8.09 -12.70 -2.05
CA ARG A 125 6.83 -12.69 -2.79
C ARG A 125 5.67 -13.03 -1.85
N ALA A 126 4.64 -12.18 -1.84
CA ALA A 126 3.45 -12.41 -1.04
C ALA A 126 2.49 -13.33 -1.81
N GLU A 127 2.04 -14.39 -1.15
CA GLU A 127 0.93 -15.18 -1.67
C GLU A 127 -0.36 -14.39 -1.43
N LEU A 128 -1.04 -14.01 -2.52
CA LEU A 128 -2.38 -13.47 -2.43
C LEU A 128 -3.30 -14.62 -2.03
N ALA A 129 -3.94 -14.52 -0.87
CA ALA A 129 -4.89 -15.53 -0.43
C ALA A 129 -5.91 -15.79 -1.55
N GLU A 130 -6.11 -17.05 -1.91
CA GLU A 130 -7.18 -17.45 -2.83
C GLU A 130 -8.53 -17.19 -2.16
N ASN A 131 -9.00 -15.96 -2.24
CA ASN A 131 -10.39 -15.67 -1.92
C ASN A 131 -11.26 -16.30 -3.01
N LYS A 132 -11.97 -17.37 -2.67
CA LYS A 132 -13.06 -17.89 -3.52
C LYS A 132 -14.10 -16.78 -3.60
N SER A 133 -14.05 -16.00 -4.65
CA SER A 133 -15.00 -14.95 -4.92
C SER A 133 -16.11 -15.53 -5.79
N ASN A 134 -17.33 -15.49 -5.28
CA ASN A 134 -18.53 -15.83 -6.05
C ASN A 134 -19.21 -14.52 -6.47
N PHE A 135 -18.95 -14.06 -7.68
CA PHE A 135 -19.60 -12.86 -8.20
C PHE A 135 -21.01 -13.12 -8.74
N GLY A 136 -21.36 -14.38 -8.98
CA GLY A 136 -22.59 -14.74 -9.68
C GLY A 136 -22.64 -14.24 -11.14
N ASN A 137 -21.50 -13.79 -11.68
CA ASN A 137 -21.36 -13.30 -13.05
C ASN A 137 -20.04 -13.78 -13.65
N PRO A 138 -20.06 -14.55 -14.77
CA PRO A 138 -18.86 -15.16 -15.35
C PRO A 138 -17.85 -14.14 -15.88
N TRP A 139 -18.26 -12.94 -16.25
CA TRP A 139 -17.35 -11.90 -16.72
C TRP A 139 -16.58 -11.26 -15.57
N LEU A 140 -17.23 -11.02 -14.43
CA LEU A 140 -16.55 -10.52 -13.24
C LEU A 140 -15.55 -11.53 -12.69
N GLU A 141 -15.85 -12.84 -12.76
CA GLU A 141 -14.90 -13.90 -12.37
C GLU A 141 -13.66 -13.90 -13.27
N LYS A 142 -13.84 -13.74 -14.60
CA LYS A 142 -12.72 -13.63 -15.54
C LYS A 142 -11.88 -12.36 -15.31
N VAL A 143 -12.54 -11.24 -15.03
CA VAL A 143 -11.87 -9.98 -14.71
C VAL A 143 -11.07 -10.12 -13.42
N ASP A 144 -11.64 -10.67 -12.35
CA ASP A 144 -10.94 -10.88 -11.06
C ASP A 144 -9.76 -11.83 -11.22
N GLY A 145 -9.94 -12.93 -11.97
CA GLY A 145 -8.85 -13.86 -12.29
C GLY A 145 -7.71 -13.16 -13.02
N LYS A 146 -8.04 -12.39 -14.07
CA LYS A 146 -7.03 -11.65 -14.84
C LYS A 146 -6.34 -10.56 -14.01
N TRP A 147 -7.09 -9.89 -13.14
CA TRP A 147 -6.54 -8.91 -12.21
C TRP A 147 -5.56 -9.56 -11.23
N LYS A 148 -5.93 -10.68 -10.62
CA LYS A 148 -5.04 -11.45 -9.72
C LYS A 148 -3.79 -11.95 -10.43
N GLU A 149 -3.91 -12.42 -11.68
CA GLU A 149 -2.75 -12.79 -12.51
C GLU A 149 -1.80 -11.60 -12.72
N SER A 150 -2.30 -10.38 -12.86
CA SER A 150 -1.47 -9.18 -13.03
C SER A 150 -0.70 -8.78 -11.76
N LEU A 151 -1.14 -9.24 -10.59
CA LEU A 151 -0.54 -8.97 -9.28
C LEU A 151 0.48 -10.04 -8.84
N THR A 152 1.07 -10.80 -9.75
CA THR A 152 2.03 -11.88 -9.43
C THR A 152 3.33 -11.40 -8.78
N ARG A 153 3.69 -10.13 -8.93
CA ARG A 153 4.89 -9.50 -8.39
C ARG A 153 4.55 -8.53 -7.27
N VAL A 154 3.99 -9.07 -6.18
CA VAL A 154 3.77 -8.33 -4.94
C VAL A 154 4.63 -8.94 -3.84
N TYR A 155 5.13 -8.07 -2.94
CA TYR A 155 6.12 -8.45 -1.94
C TYR A 155 5.65 -8.07 -0.54
N LYS A 156 6.04 -8.89 0.44
CA LYS A 156 5.86 -8.64 1.86
C LYS A 156 7.22 -8.40 2.49
N ASN A 157 7.34 -7.37 3.32
CA ASN A 157 8.50 -7.10 4.13
C ASN A 157 8.23 -7.56 5.57
N ASP A 158 9.16 -8.31 6.14
CA ASP A 158 9.14 -8.68 7.57
C ASP A 158 10.44 -8.20 8.22
N HIS A 159 10.32 -7.43 9.30
CA HIS A 159 11.46 -6.86 10.02
C HIS A 159 11.72 -7.61 11.33
N TYR A 160 12.98 -7.91 11.59
CA TYR A 160 13.43 -8.60 12.80
C TYR A 160 14.63 -7.90 13.41
N ILE A 161 14.66 -7.74 14.73
CA ILE A 161 15.84 -7.35 15.50
C ILE A 161 16.33 -8.56 16.26
N ILE A 162 17.64 -8.81 16.18
CA ILE A 162 18.33 -9.92 16.81
C ILE A 162 19.40 -9.35 17.74
N LEU A 163 19.18 -9.41 19.05
CA LEU A 163 20.16 -9.03 20.04
C LEU A 163 20.99 -10.23 20.44
N SER A 164 22.30 -10.07 20.53
CA SER A 164 23.21 -11.14 20.94
C SER A 164 24.28 -10.64 21.91
N VAL A 165 24.53 -11.44 22.94
CA VAL A 165 25.52 -11.15 23.97
C VAL A 165 26.49 -12.32 24.04
N PRO A 166 27.83 -12.08 23.95
CA PRO A 166 28.84 -13.12 24.16
C PRO A 166 28.74 -13.73 25.56
N ASP A 167 29.26 -14.95 25.72
CA ASP A 167 29.29 -15.61 27.04
C ASP A 167 30.18 -14.79 28.02
N ARG A 168 29.53 -14.21 29.03
CA ARG A 168 30.13 -13.45 30.12
C ARG A 168 29.28 -13.53 31.38
N LYS A 169 29.83 -13.17 32.53
CA LYS A 169 29.17 -13.35 33.84
C LYS A 169 27.75 -12.81 33.93
N ASP A 170 27.48 -11.66 33.32
CA ASP A 170 26.19 -10.96 33.39
C ASP A 170 25.40 -10.99 32.05
N ALA A 171 25.76 -11.89 31.13
CA ALA A 171 25.24 -11.93 29.77
C ALA A 171 23.70 -11.91 29.69
N ILE A 172 23.02 -12.73 30.49
CA ILE A 172 21.54 -12.80 30.49
C ILE A 172 20.93 -11.52 31.06
N LYS A 173 21.55 -10.92 32.08
CA LYS A 173 21.10 -9.64 32.65
C LYS A 173 21.24 -8.51 31.65
N ASP A 174 22.38 -8.42 30.96
CA ASP A 174 22.62 -7.42 29.93
C ASP A 174 21.63 -7.58 28.77
N LEU A 175 21.39 -8.83 28.34
CA LEU A 175 20.40 -9.13 27.31
C LEU A 175 18.98 -8.71 27.73
N ASN A 176 18.61 -8.93 29.01
CA ASN A 176 17.31 -8.50 29.52
C ASN A 176 17.19 -6.97 29.55
N THR A 177 18.22 -6.27 30.02
CA THR A 177 18.26 -4.81 30.05
C THR A 177 18.14 -4.23 28.62
N ALA A 178 18.94 -4.73 27.69
CA ALA A 178 18.87 -4.32 26.28
C ALA A 178 17.50 -4.64 25.66
N SER A 179 16.90 -5.78 26.00
CA SER A 179 15.58 -6.16 25.53
C SER A 179 14.49 -5.20 26.00
N GLN A 180 14.49 -4.82 27.28
CA GLN A 180 13.55 -3.87 27.84
C GLN A 180 13.71 -2.49 27.20
N SER A 181 14.95 -2.02 27.04
CA SER A 181 15.25 -0.76 26.35
C SER A 181 14.78 -0.79 24.89
N THR A 182 14.98 -1.90 24.18
CA THR A 182 14.54 -2.06 22.79
C THR A 182 13.02 -1.97 22.67
N ILE A 183 12.28 -2.64 23.55
CA ILE A 183 10.81 -2.57 23.57
C ILE A 183 10.34 -1.15 23.89
N ALA A 184 10.94 -0.49 24.88
CA ALA A 184 10.54 0.85 25.31
C ALA A 184 10.75 1.90 24.22
N ASN A 185 11.92 1.90 23.56
CA ASN A 185 12.24 2.87 22.51
C ASN A 185 11.51 2.64 21.18
N LEU A 186 11.25 1.37 20.84
CA LEU A 186 10.64 1.01 19.55
C LEU A 186 9.17 0.56 19.67
N ASN A 187 8.50 0.89 20.78
CA ASN A 187 7.09 0.55 21.00
C ASN A 187 6.19 1.02 19.87
N ASP A 188 6.43 2.24 19.39
CA ASP A 188 5.63 2.83 18.31
C ASP A 188 5.79 2.13 16.94
N TYR A 189 6.81 1.31 16.80
CA TYR A 189 7.00 0.44 15.63
C TYR A 189 6.28 -0.91 15.74
N GLY A 190 5.51 -1.16 16.80
CA GLY A 190 4.82 -2.45 16.99
C GLY A 190 5.78 -3.61 17.26
N ILE A 191 6.77 -3.40 18.15
CA ILE A 191 7.76 -4.41 18.47
C ILE A 191 7.21 -5.46 19.44
N ARG A 192 7.56 -6.73 19.19
CA ARG A 192 7.26 -7.85 20.10
C ARG A 192 8.39 -8.86 20.15
N VAL A 193 8.60 -9.45 21.34
CA VAL A 193 9.54 -10.56 21.52
C VAL A 193 8.99 -11.80 20.82
N MET A 194 9.82 -12.48 20.05
CA MET A 194 9.44 -13.79 19.50
C MET A 194 9.51 -14.85 20.60
N TYR A 195 8.45 -15.64 20.70
CA TYR A 195 8.22 -16.59 21.77
C TYR A 195 7.69 -17.91 21.23
N GLU A 196 8.14 -19.03 21.78
CA GLU A 196 7.66 -20.34 21.41
C GLU A 196 7.24 -21.15 22.64
N ASP A 197 6.00 -21.64 22.61
CA ASP A 197 5.48 -22.67 23.50
C ASP A 197 4.89 -23.85 22.68
N GLU A 198 4.20 -24.78 23.35
CA GLU A 198 3.60 -25.94 22.69
C GLU A 198 2.53 -25.56 21.66
N ASN A 199 1.78 -24.47 21.91
CA ASN A 199 0.61 -24.03 21.13
C ASN A 199 0.96 -22.90 20.13
N SER A 200 2.09 -22.21 20.31
CA SER A 200 2.50 -21.10 19.43
C SER A 200 2.63 -21.54 17.97
N PRO A 201 2.20 -20.73 17.01
CA PRO A 201 2.52 -20.94 15.60
C PRO A 201 4.04 -20.94 15.37
N ALA A 202 4.51 -21.72 14.42
CA ALA A 202 5.96 -21.80 14.12
C ALA A 202 6.56 -20.44 13.67
N GLU A 203 5.75 -19.56 13.11
CA GLU A 203 6.12 -18.20 12.70
C GLU A 203 6.45 -17.28 13.88
N GLN A 204 6.05 -17.64 15.10
CA GLN A 204 6.40 -16.91 16.33
C GLN A 204 7.67 -17.43 16.98
N SER A 205 8.22 -18.54 16.49
CA SER A 205 9.46 -19.13 17.02
C SER A 205 10.67 -18.21 16.80
N PRO A 206 11.54 -18.03 17.79
CA PRO A 206 12.78 -17.25 17.64
C PRO A 206 13.72 -17.72 16.52
N ILE A 207 13.59 -18.96 16.03
CA ILE A 207 14.41 -19.48 14.93
C ILE A 207 13.83 -19.13 13.54
N TYR A 208 12.58 -18.70 13.46
CA TYR A 208 11.86 -18.54 12.21
C TYR A 208 12.55 -17.62 11.17
N PRO A 209 13.08 -16.41 11.53
CA PRO A 209 13.76 -15.57 10.55
C PRO A 209 15.02 -16.25 9.96
N PHE A 210 15.73 -17.02 10.76
CA PHE A 210 16.95 -17.73 10.31
C PHE A 210 16.59 -18.88 9.37
N VAL A 211 15.53 -19.63 9.69
CA VAL A 211 15.04 -20.72 8.85
C VAL A 211 14.61 -20.22 7.47
N ARG A 212 13.96 -19.03 7.39
CA ARG A 212 13.57 -18.41 6.11
C ARG A 212 14.78 -18.05 5.23
N VAL A 213 15.84 -17.56 5.84
CA VAL A 213 17.08 -17.22 5.10
C VAL A 213 17.80 -18.50 4.61
N LEU A 214 17.77 -19.55 5.41
CA LEU A 214 18.44 -20.83 5.11
C LEU A 214 17.67 -21.71 4.11
N ASN A 215 16.37 -21.49 3.94
CA ASN A 215 15.51 -22.35 3.11
C ASN A 215 14.57 -21.50 2.23
N PRO A 216 15.12 -20.76 1.25
CA PRO A 216 14.32 -19.85 0.43
C PRO A 216 13.36 -20.56 -0.53
N ILE A 217 13.49 -21.86 -0.77
CA ILE A 217 12.65 -22.66 -1.68
C ILE A 217 11.52 -23.34 -0.91
N SER A 218 11.86 -24.13 0.10
CA SER A 218 10.91 -25.02 0.82
C SER A 218 10.16 -24.34 1.93
N LYS A 219 10.71 -23.24 2.51
CA LYS A 219 10.13 -22.44 3.59
C LYS A 219 9.54 -23.28 4.73
N PRO A 220 10.32 -24.23 5.32
CA PRO A 220 9.84 -25.08 6.39
C PRO A 220 9.48 -24.26 7.62
N LYS A 221 8.60 -24.79 8.45
CA LYS A 221 8.15 -24.17 9.71
C LYS A 221 8.46 -25.06 10.91
N PRO A 222 9.74 -25.30 11.24
CA PRO A 222 10.09 -26.10 12.40
C PRO A 222 9.81 -25.35 13.69
N LYS A 223 9.54 -26.10 14.77
CA LYS A 223 9.51 -25.59 16.14
C LYS A 223 10.81 -25.95 16.85
N ALA A 224 11.45 -24.98 17.51
CA ALA A 224 12.72 -25.14 18.21
C ALA A 224 12.63 -26.17 19.34
N ARG A 225 11.49 -26.24 20.05
CA ARG A 225 11.23 -27.21 21.12
C ARG A 225 11.18 -28.67 20.65
N LYS A 226 11.09 -28.92 19.37
CA LYS A 226 11.17 -30.28 18.79
C LYS A 226 12.58 -30.83 18.72
N ALA A 227 13.61 -30.02 18.99
CA ALA A 227 15.00 -30.45 19.07
C ALA A 227 15.28 -31.18 20.41
N VAL A 228 14.71 -32.37 20.55
CA VAL A 228 14.96 -33.21 21.76
C VAL A 228 16.05 -34.19 21.46
N GLY A 229 17.17 -34.10 22.22
CA GLY A 229 18.30 -35.02 22.07
C GLY A 229 19.29 -34.68 20.95
N PHE A 230 19.12 -33.57 20.22
CA PHE A 230 20.04 -33.07 19.19
C PHE A 230 20.10 -31.55 19.19
N GLN A 231 21.11 -30.99 18.53
CA GLN A 231 21.29 -29.55 18.46
C GLN A 231 20.24 -28.88 17.55
N LEU A 232 19.80 -27.67 17.91
CA LEU A 232 18.77 -26.93 17.20
C LEU A 232 19.13 -26.72 15.73
N LYS A 233 20.38 -26.48 15.41
CA LYS A 233 20.88 -26.29 14.03
C LYS A 233 20.52 -27.42 13.06
N GLU A 234 20.32 -28.65 13.55
CA GLU A 234 19.95 -29.81 12.72
C GLU A 234 18.52 -29.72 12.18
N LEU A 235 17.64 -28.95 12.85
CA LEU A 235 16.25 -28.71 12.40
C LEU A 235 16.10 -27.53 11.43
N MET A 236 17.14 -26.70 11.30
CA MET A 236 17.00 -25.40 10.63
C MET A 236 17.24 -25.48 9.12
N THR A 237 17.83 -26.54 8.64
CA THR A 237 18.25 -26.69 7.23
C THR A 237 17.55 -27.86 6.57
N SER A 238 16.93 -27.63 5.42
CA SER A 238 16.30 -28.65 4.58
C SER A 238 16.76 -28.59 3.12
N GLU A 239 17.58 -27.59 2.78
CA GLU A 239 18.07 -27.34 1.42
C GLU A 239 19.58 -27.52 1.32
N GLY A 240 20.04 -27.99 0.16
CA GLY A 240 21.44 -28.00 -0.20
C GLY A 240 21.91 -26.60 -0.63
N ILE A 241 23.12 -26.20 -0.21
CA ILE A 241 23.73 -24.92 -0.56
C ILE A 241 25.06 -25.16 -1.29
N HIS A 242 25.26 -24.50 -2.44
CA HIS A 242 26.47 -24.51 -3.20
C HIS A 242 26.99 -23.10 -3.48
N PHE A 243 28.25 -22.83 -3.15
CA PHE A 243 28.91 -21.54 -3.37
C PHE A 243 29.77 -21.62 -4.63
N THR A 244 29.53 -20.74 -5.63
CA THR A 244 30.27 -20.81 -6.91
C THR A 244 31.65 -20.14 -6.89
N GLY A 245 32.03 -19.54 -5.78
CA GLY A 245 33.34 -18.91 -5.62
C GLY A 245 33.52 -17.64 -6.46
N GLU A 246 34.09 -17.74 -7.65
CA GLU A 246 34.43 -16.57 -8.50
C GLU A 246 33.22 -15.72 -8.89
N GLU A 247 32.07 -16.35 -9.13
CA GLU A 247 30.83 -15.65 -9.54
C GLU A 247 30.14 -15.00 -8.35
N GLY A 248 30.43 -15.40 -7.11
CA GLY A 248 29.78 -14.91 -5.90
C GLY A 248 28.30 -15.32 -5.77
N ILE A 249 27.90 -16.34 -6.55
CA ILE A 249 26.51 -16.84 -6.56
C ILE A 249 26.40 -18.01 -5.58
N ILE A 250 25.33 -18.00 -4.80
CA ILE A 250 24.94 -19.08 -3.91
C ILE A 250 23.74 -19.79 -4.54
N LYS A 251 23.85 -21.11 -4.77
CA LYS A 251 22.76 -21.91 -5.34
C LYS A 251 22.13 -22.74 -4.23
N PHE A 252 20.83 -22.59 -4.04
CA PHE A 252 20.01 -23.40 -3.15
C PHE A 252 19.29 -24.49 -3.96
N PHE A 253 19.20 -25.69 -3.41
CA PHE A 253 18.57 -26.85 -4.05
C PHE A 253 17.54 -27.49 -3.13
N SER A 254 16.35 -27.75 -3.65
CA SER A 254 15.30 -28.51 -2.97
C SER A 254 14.56 -29.37 -4.01
N GLY A 255 14.89 -30.65 -4.06
CA GLY A 255 14.40 -31.54 -5.12
C GLY A 255 14.87 -31.08 -6.51
N THR A 256 13.93 -30.81 -7.40
CA THR A 256 14.20 -30.30 -8.76
C THR A 256 14.28 -28.78 -8.85
N LYS A 257 13.96 -28.06 -7.76
CA LYS A 257 13.93 -26.60 -7.75
C LYS A 257 15.30 -26.05 -7.35
N THR A 258 15.71 -25.01 -8.05
CA THR A 258 16.94 -24.24 -7.75
C THR A 258 16.57 -22.79 -7.55
N LYS A 259 17.18 -22.13 -6.56
CA LYS A 259 17.09 -20.69 -6.34
C LYS A 259 18.50 -20.12 -6.27
N TYR A 260 18.69 -18.98 -6.92
CA TYR A 260 19.96 -18.28 -6.98
C TYR A 260 19.95 -17.14 -5.96
N VAL A 261 21.06 -16.99 -5.25
CA VAL A 261 21.24 -15.91 -4.27
C VAL A 261 22.56 -15.21 -4.53
N LEU A 262 22.51 -13.89 -4.59
CA LEU A 262 23.68 -13.04 -4.76
C LEU A 262 23.91 -12.22 -3.49
N THR A 263 25.17 -12.20 -3.01
CA THR A 263 25.54 -11.39 -1.85
C THR A 263 26.17 -10.09 -2.30
N ILE A 264 25.60 -8.97 -1.87
CA ILE A 264 26.13 -7.62 -2.16
C ILE A 264 26.46 -6.95 -0.82
N GLY A 265 27.68 -6.47 -0.66
CA GLY A 265 28.12 -5.66 0.46
C GLY A 265 28.27 -4.19 0.05
N ILE A 266 28.40 -3.29 1.02
CA ILE A 266 28.72 -1.89 0.78
C ILE A 266 30.25 -1.73 0.85
N ARG A 267 30.87 -1.18 -0.20
CA ARG A 267 32.31 -0.92 -0.26
C ARG A 267 32.69 0.44 0.32
N SER A 268 31.88 1.43 0.07
CA SER A 268 32.03 2.76 0.64
C SER A 268 30.65 3.45 0.65
N SER A 269 30.43 4.26 1.64
CA SER A 269 29.31 5.21 1.65
C SER A 269 29.87 6.61 1.80
N GLY A 270 29.14 7.60 1.27
CA GLY A 270 29.37 9.00 1.58
C GLY A 270 29.10 9.27 3.08
N ASP A 271 29.21 10.53 3.46
CA ASP A 271 29.04 10.96 4.85
C ASP A 271 27.60 10.82 5.35
N TYR A 272 26.67 10.50 4.47
CA TYR A 272 25.24 10.40 4.76
C TYR A 272 24.62 9.13 4.18
N MET A 273 23.90 8.40 5.02
CA MET A 273 22.87 7.46 4.60
C MET A 273 21.52 8.15 4.72
N ASP A 274 20.59 7.86 3.81
CA ASP A 274 19.30 8.52 3.73
C ASP A 274 18.18 7.47 3.81
N GLU A 275 17.12 7.74 4.57
CA GLU A 275 15.92 6.88 4.61
C GLU A 275 15.31 6.68 3.22
N ALA A 276 15.35 7.70 2.35
CA ALA A 276 14.88 7.60 0.98
C ALA A 276 15.64 6.56 0.15
N MET A 277 16.91 6.28 0.48
CA MET A 277 17.66 5.18 -0.13
C MET A 277 17.04 3.83 0.24
N VAL A 278 16.73 3.63 1.50
CA VAL A 278 16.17 2.36 2.00
C VAL A 278 14.78 2.12 1.39
N SER A 279 13.91 3.13 1.38
CA SER A 279 12.60 3.06 0.73
C SER A 279 12.71 2.75 -0.77
N SER A 280 13.67 3.38 -1.47
CA SER A 280 13.95 3.10 -2.88
C SER A 280 14.43 1.67 -3.11
N LEU A 281 15.29 1.15 -2.23
CA LEU A 281 15.75 -0.26 -2.29
C LEU A 281 14.59 -1.24 -2.04
N MET A 282 13.66 -0.88 -1.14
CA MET A 282 12.46 -1.69 -0.89
C MET A 282 11.43 -1.61 -2.03
N SER A 283 11.59 -0.73 -3.02
CA SER A 283 10.73 -0.67 -4.21
C SER A 283 11.18 -1.57 -5.36
N ILE A 284 12.39 -2.15 -5.30
CA ILE A 284 12.93 -3.03 -6.35
C ILE A 284 12.06 -4.27 -6.50
N ASP A 285 11.79 -4.67 -7.74
CA ASP A 285 10.99 -5.86 -8.10
C ASP A 285 11.81 -7.15 -7.94
N CYS A 286 12.22 -7.47 -6.71
CA CYS A 286 12.96 -8.69 -6.38
C CYS A 286 12.70 -9.18 -4.95
N GLU A 287 12.95 -10.47 -4.71
CA GLU A 287 13.07 -11.02 -3.37
C GLU A 287 14.47 -10.71 -2.83
N MET A 288 14.55 -10.18 -1.61
CA MET A 288 15.85 -9.95 -0.97
C MET A 288 15.78 -10.01 0.55
N THR A 289 16.91 -10.20 1.18
CA THR A 289 17.09 -9.98 2.61
C THR A 289 18.13 -8.88 2.80
N MET A 290 17.73 -7.75 3.38
CA MET A 290 18.63 -6.70 3.78
C MET A 290 19.06 -6.94 5.23
N LEU A 291 20.36 -6.87 5.44
CA LEU A 291 21.03 -7.22 6.69
C LEU A 291 21.81 -6.03 7.21
N HIS A 292 21.52 -5.59 8.42
CA HIS A 292 22.34 -4.64 9.15
C HIS A 292 23.01 -5.36 10.33
N SER A 293 24.28 -5.10 10.54
CA SER A 293 25.02 -5.56 11.73
C SER A 293 25.58 -4.37 12.48
N LEU A 294 25.23 -4.26 13.74
CA LEU A 294 25.65 -3.20 14.65
C LEU A 294 26.45 -3.84 15.79
N VAL A 295 27.71 -3.49 15.88
CA VAL A 295 28.58 -3.87 16.99
C VAL A 295 28.96 -2.59 17.74
N PRO A 296 28.34 -2.31 18.88
CA PRO A 296 28.59 -1.10 19.63
C PRO A 296 30.01 -1.05 20.20
N LEU A 297 30.57 0.13 20.22
CA LEU A 297 31.89 0.38 20.81
C LEU A 297 31.74 1.17 22.11
N TYR A 298 32.34 0.69 23.19
CA TYR A 298 32.42 1.49 24.41
C TYR A 298 33.28 2.75 24.21
N THR A 299 32.91 3.84 24.85
CA THR A 299 33.44 5.19 24.61
C THR A 299 34.99 5.27 24.58
N PRO A 300 35.76 4.66 25.50
CA PRO A 300 37.23 4.68 25.41
C PRO A 300 37.82 4.05 24.15
N LYS A 301 37.22 2.94 23.66
CA LYS A 301 37.63 2.29 22.40
C LYS A 301 37.23 3.13 21.19
N ALA A 302 36.03 3.68 21.19
CA ALA A 302 35.52 4.59 20.16
C ALA A 302 36.47 5.81 20.03
N ARG A 303 36.80 6.44 21.13
CA ARG A 303 37.76 7.57 21.20
C ARG A 303 39.13 7.18 20.61
N ALA A 304 39.69 6.03 21.03
CA ALA A 304 41.01 5.58 20.54
C ALA A 304 40.98 5.40 19.01
N ILE A 305 39.92 4.82 18.44
CA ILE A 305 39.77 4.62 16.99
C ILE A 305 39.70 5.99 16.27
N LEU A 306 38.84 6.90 16.71
CA LEU A 306 38.66 8.20 16.07
C LEU A 306 39.92 9.05 16.16
N MET A 307 40.62 9.05 17.32
CA MET A 307 41.89 9.73 17.46
C MET A 307 42.98 9.17 16.54
N GLN A 308 43.02 7.85 16.36
CA GLN A 308 43.94 7.22 15.41
C GLN A 308 43.63 7.62 13.97
N GLN A 309 42.34 7.61 13.57
CA GLN A 309 41.91 8.01 12.23
C GLN A 309 42.22 9.50 11.97
N GLN A 310 41.96 10.36 12.94
CA GLN A 310 42.30 11.79 12.87
C GLN A 310 43.79 12.00 12.66
N LYS A 311 44.65 11.32 13.44
CA LYS A 311 46.10 11.37 13.28
C LYS A 311 46.55 10.92 11.91
N MET A 312 45.98 9.83 11.39
CA MET A 312 46.29 9.32 10.04
C MET A 312 45.87 10.31 8.97
N ALA A 313 44.67 10.89 9.07
CA ALA A 313 44.16 11.91 8.13
C ALA A 313 45.06 13.16 8.14
N THR A 314 45.50 13.61 9.30
CA THR A 314 46.42 14.75 9.45
C THR A 314 47.80 14.43 8.84
N ALA A 315 48.33 13.25 9.05
CA ALA A 315 49.63 12.83 8.54
C ALA A 315 49.69 12.59 7.02
N THR A 316 48.55 12.28 6.41
CA THR A 316 48.44 11.98 4.96
C THR A 316 47.96 13.20 4.15
N SER A 317 47.96 14.39 4.72
CA SER A 317 47.57 15.65 4.08
C SER A 317 46.15 15.63 3.45
N PHE A 318 45.23 14.91 4.09
CA PHE A 318 43.82 15.00 3.73
C PHE A 318 43.31 16.43 3.92
N SER A 319 42.23 16.80 3.22
CA SER A 319 41.65 18.12 3.31
C SER A 319 41.27 18.45 4.78
N SER A 320 41.37 19.72 5.12
CA SER A 320 41.00 20.21 6.48
C SER A 320 39.60 19.80 6.89
N GLY A 321 38.69 19.59 5.93
CA GLY A 321 37.31 19.12 6.14
C GLY A 321 37.23 17.70 6.76
N VAL A 322 38.08 16.75 6.30
CA VAL A 322 38.09 15.38 6.86
C VAL A 322 38.59 15.36 8.30
N VAL A 323 39.59 16.21 8.61
CA VAL A 323 40.11 16.34 9.97
C VAL A 323 39.06 16.97 10.89
N SER A 324 38.29 17.95 10.39
CA SER A 324 37.15 18.56 11.14
C SER A 324 36.07 17.55 11.47
N GLN A 325 35.71 16.69 10.52
CA GLN A 325 34.71 15.62 10.71
C GLN A 325 35.09 14.67 11.87
N TYR A 326 36.36 14.25 11.96
CA TYR A 326 36.83 13.44 13.08
C TYR A 326 36.81 14.22 14.41
N SER A 327 37.05 15.52 14.39
CA SER A 327 36.94 16.34 15.59
C SER A 327 35.49 16.47 16.05
N GLU A 328 34.58 16.69 15.15
CA GLU A 328 33.13 16.76 15.43
C GLU A 328 32.62 15.40 15.97
N ALA A 329 33.06 14.27 15.36
CA ALA A 329 32.70 12.94 15.84
C ALA A 329 33.26 12.65 17.25
N LEU A 330 34.49 13.14 17.56
CA LEU A 330 35.05 13.05 18.91
C LEU A 330 34.24 13.84 19.92
N SER A 331 33.84 15.07 19.59
CA SER A 331 32.98 15.89 20.45
C SER A 331 31.62 15.20 20.68
N ALA A 332 30.98 14.65 19.64
CA ALA A 332 29.69 13.99 19.73
C ALA A 332 29.68 12.74 20.63
N ILE A 333 30.80 11.98 20.72
CA ILE A 333 30.89 10.82 21.61
C ILE A 333 31.28 11.19 23.05
N GLU A 334 31.88 12.36 23.27
CA GLU A 334 32.30 12.87 24.60
C GLU A 334 31.21 13.75 25.25
N ASP A 335 30.21 14.15 24.49
CA ASP A 335 29.10 14.94 25.00
C ASP A 335 28.30 14.15 26.04
N SER A 336 27.93 14.80 27.14
CA SER A 336 27.15 14.16 28.21
C SER A 336 25.66 14.49 28.15
N ASP A 337 25.26 15.35 27.23
CA ASP A 337 23.92 15.90 27.11
C ASP A 337 23.09 15.19 26.01
N ALA A 338 21.99 15.80 25.61
CA ALA A 338 21.05 15.26 24.61
C ALA A 338 21.67 14.99 23.21
N ASP A 339 22.83 15.60 22.91
CA ASP A 339 23.55 15.44 21.65
C ASP A 339 24.55 14.28 21.66
N HIS A 340 24.61 13.50 22.77
CA HIS A 340 25.44 12.28 22.83
C HIS A 340 25.12 11.32 21.66
N GLN A 341 26.20 10.82 21.04
CA GLN A 341 26.12 9.80 19.99
C GLN A 341 27.11 8.66 20.28
N SER A 342 26.66 7.44 20.04
CA SER A 342 27.53 6.28 20.13
C SER A 342 28.23 6.01 18.82
N LEU A 343 29.49 5.53 18.88
CA LEU A 343 30.19 5.01 17.70
C LEU A 343 29.89 3.53 17.55
N VAL A 344 29.43 3.15 16.37
CA VAL A 344 29.02 1.77 16.04
C VAL A 344 29.86 1.25 14.89
N GLN A 345 30.40 0.05 15.03
CA GLN A 345 30.96 -0.70 13.92
C GLN A 345 29.79 -1.33 13.16
N TYR A 346 29.51 -0.82 11.95
CA TYR A 346 28.32 -1.09 11.18
C TYR A 346 28.65 -1.78 9.86
N SER A 347 27.79 -2.69 9.41
CA SER A 347 27.76 -3.22 8.05
C SER A 347 26.35 -3.35 7.51
N MET A 348 26.21 -3.18 6.20
CA MET A 348 24.97 -3.41 5.46
C MET A 348 25.25 -4.35 4.29
N ASN A 349 24.44 -5.40 4.17
CA ASN A 349 24.58 -6.41 3.13
C ASN A 349 23.20 -6.76 2.57
N PHE A 350 23.18 -7.21 1.31
CA PHE A 350 21.96 -7.67 0.64
C PHE A 350 22.16 -9.13 0.19
N LEU A 351 21.18 -9.97 0.47
CA LEU A 351 21.03 -11.29 -0.12
C LEU A 351 19.88 -11.21 -1.14
N VAL A 352 20.23 -11.01 -2.40
CA VAL A 352 19.27 -10.90 -3.50
C VAL A 352 18.93 -12.30 -3.97
N LYS A 353 17.64 -12.63 -4.08
CA LYS A 353 17.14 -13.97 -4.40
C LYS A 353 16.37 -13.94 -5.72
N GLY A 354 16.56 -14.95 -6.58
CA GLY A 354 15.84 -15.09 -7.85
C GLY A 354 15.71 -16.54 -8.28
N ASP A 355 14.73 -16.80 -9.13
CA ASP A 355 14.52 -18.12 -9.73
C ASP A 355 15.37 -18.32 -10.99
N SER A 356 15.97 -17.24 -11.52
CA SER A 356 16.93 -17.26 -12.64
C SER A 356 18.12 -16.34 -12.39
N LEU A 357 19.16 -16.47 -13.20
CA LEU A 357 20.33 -15.60 -13.15
C LEU A 357 19.98 -14.17 -13.59
N GLU A 358 19.15 -14.04 -14.60
CA GLU A 358 18.70 -12.74 -15.13
C GLU A 358 17.96 -11.92 -14.05
N GLU A 359 17.13 -12.58 -13.20
CA GLU A 359 16.44 -11.90 -12.11
C GLU A 359 17.41 -11.30 -11.08
N ILE A 360 18.44 -12.05 -10.67
CA ILE A 360 19.41 -11.55 -9.67
C ILE A 360 20.34 -10.48 -10.25
N GLU A 361 20.72 -10.57 -11.53
CA GLU A 361 21.55 -9.59 -12.23
C GLU A 361 20.79 -8.28 -12.45
N PHE A 362 19.49 -8.36 -12.81
CA PHE A 362 18.61 -7.20 -12.88
C PHE A 362 18.53 -6.50 -11.51
N ALA A 363 18.27 -7.24 -10.45
CA ALA A 363 18.17 -6.68 -9.11
C ALA A 363 19.50 -6.07 -8.63
N GLU A 364 20.65 -6.70 -8.95
CA GLU A 364 21.96 -6.11 -8.69
C GLU A 364 22.14 -4.76 -9.39
N SER A 365 21.79 -4.68 -10.67
CA SER A 365 21.89 -3.45 -11.44
C SER A 365 21.05 -2.32 -10.85
N GLU A 366 19.83 -2.63 -10.38
CA GLU A 366 18.94 -1.68 -9.72
C GLU A 366 19.48 -1.24 -8.34
N ILE A 367 20.00 -2.16 -7.54
CA ILE A 367 20.67 -1.82 -6.27
C ILE A 367 21.86 -0.90 -6.53
N GLN A 368 22.68 -1.20 -7.54
CA GLN A 368 23.80 -0.34 -7.92
C GLN A 368 23.35 1.04 -8.37
N ARG A 369 22.27 1.13 -9.16
CA ARG A 369 21.72 2.39 -9.64
C ARG A 369 21.23 3.25 -8.46
N ILE A 370 20.42 2.67 -7.56
CA ILE A 370 19.86 3.37 -6.40
C ILE A 370 20.98 3.82 -5.46
N CYS A 371 21.86 2.91 -5.06
CA CYS A 371 22.96 3.26 -4.14
C CYS A 371 23.85 4.39 -4.66
N ARG A 372 24.14 4.41 -5.97
CA ARG A 372 24.93 5.49 -6.58
C ARG A 372 24.26 6.85 -6.49
N LEU A 373 22.92 6.93 -6.55
CA LEU A 373 22.19 8.21 -6.36
C LEU A 373 22.44 8.82 -4.98
N PHE A 374 22.73 7.98 -3.99
CA PHE A 374 23.03 8.38 -2.60
C PHE A 374 24.52 8.30 -2.24
N SER A 375 25.39 8.32 -3.26
CA SER A 375 26.85 8.24 -3.07
C SER A 375 27.33 7.00 -2.32
N VAL A 376 26.57 5.91 -2.34
CA VAL A 376 26.91 4.62 -1.77
C VAL A 376 27.41 3.68 -2.87
N THR A 377 28.53 2.97 -2.62
CA THR A 377 29.13 2.04 -3.60
C THR A 377 28.89 0.60 -3.16
N PRO A 378 27.90 -0.11 -3.71
CA PRO A 378 27.71 -1.53 -3.49
C PRO A 378 28.74 -2.34 -4.28
N VAL A 379 29.05 -3.54 -3.81
CA VAL A 379 29.96 -4.48 -4.45
C VAL A 379 29.47 -5.92 -4.29
N ARG A 380 29.48 -6.68 -5.37
CA ARG A 380 29.25 -8.14 -5.33
C ARG A 380 30.36 -8.81 -4.53
N GLU A 381 29.98 -9.62 -3.55
CA GLU A 381 30.93 -10.40 -2.74
C GLU A 381 31.19 -11.74 -3.43
N ASN A 382 32.38 -11.89 -3.99
CA ASN A 382 32.76 -13.11 -4.74
C ASN A 382 33.38 -14.14 -3.79
N TRP A 383 34.66 -14.03 -3.55
CA TRP A 383 35.42 -15.01 -2.73
C TRP A 383 34.98 -15.06 -1.26
N ILE A 384 34.45 -13.97 -0.72
CA ILE A 384 33.99 -13.90 0.67
C ILE A 384 32.48 -14.13 0.81
N ALA A 385 31.75 -14.45 -0.28
CA ALA A 385 30.31 -14.66 -0.26
C ALA A 385 29.89 -15.70 0.79
N GLN A 386 30.62 -16.83 0.90
CA GLN A 386 30.37 -17.87 1.90
C GLN A 386 30.51 -17.32 3.33
N ALA A 387 31.60 -16.61 3.61
CA ALA A 387 31.84 -16.02 4.92
C ALA A 387 30.80 -14.98 5.26
N THR A 388 30.44 -14.09 4.32
CA THR A 388 29.42 -13.09 4.50
C THR A 388 28.04 -13.73 4.76
N PHE A 389 27.71 -14.81 4.05
CA PHE A 389 26.48 -15.55 4.23
C PHE A 389 26.36 -16.17 5.63
N PHE A 390 27.41 -16.85 6.14
CA PHE A 390 27.31 -17.46 7.46
C PHE A 390 27.52 -16.47 8.61
N ASN A 391 28.35 -15.45 8.44
CA ASN A 391 28.58 -14.43 9.49
C ASN A 391 27.36 -13.56 9.79
N GLN A 392 26.31 -13.64 8.98
CA GLN A 392 25.04 -12.96 9.31
C GLN A 392 24.37 -13.54 10.56
N PHE A 393 24.58 -14.84 10.84
CA PHE A 393 23.96 -15.47 12.01
C PHE A 393 24.60 -14.99 13.32
N PRO A 394 23.79 -14.84 14.42
CA PRO A 394 24.31 -14.44 15.72
C PRO A 394 25.33 -15.48 16.24
N GLY A 395 26.34 -15.04 16.96
CA GLY A 395 27.46 -15.89 17.40
C GLY A 395 28.74 -15.67 16.61
N TYR A 396 28.67 -15.00 15.47
CA TYR A 396 29.83 -14.49 14.77
C TYR A 396 30.08 -13.02 15.12
N ASP A 397 31.33 -12.59 15.25
CA ASP A 397 31.66 -11.24 15.71
C ASP A 397 31.49 -10.17 14.63
N THR A 398 31.74 -10.52 13.37
CA THR A 398 31.71 -9.59 12.24
C THR A 398 30.87 -10.12 11.09
N CYS A 399 30.23 -9.23 10.37
CA CYS A 399 29.42 -9.56 9.20
C CYS A 399 29.85 -8.71 7.99
N GLY A 400 30.58 -9.32 7.06
CA GLY A 400 31.03 -8.67 5.83
C GLY A 400 31.94 -7.47 6.04
N ARG A 401 31.78 -6.45 5.18
CA ARG A 401 32.55 -5.20 5.26
C ARG A 401 31.97 -4.29 6.34
N THR A 402 32.81 -3.78 7.23
CA THR A 402 32.40 -2.95 8.37
C THR A 402 33.00 -1.57 8.32
N TYR A 403 32.25 -0.58 8.79
CA TYR A 403 32.62 0.83 8.89
C TYR A 403 32.27 1.36 10.28
N PHE A 404 32.82 2.49 10.65
CA PHE A 404 32.53 3.14 11.92
C PHE A 404 31.63 4.35 11.65
N TYR A 405 30.42 4.33 12.17
CA TYR A 405 29.45 5.40 12.04
C TYR A 405 28.91 5.82 13.40
N LEU A 406 28.56 7.09 13.52
CA LEU A 406 27.80 7.61 14.65
C LEU A 406 26.36 7.05 14.61
N SER A 407 25.76 6.89 15.78
CA SER A 407 24.39 6.35 15.95
C SER A 407 23.36 7.07 15.08
N ARG A 408 23.49 8.37 14.88
CA ARG A 408 22.63 9.17 14.01
C ARG A 408 22.64 8.66 12.56
N ILE A 409 23.80 8.39 12.00
CA ILE A 409 23.92 7.89 10.61
C ILE A 409 23.35 6.48 10.49
N VAL A 410 23.60 5.64 11.50
CA VAL A 410 23.03 4.28 11.53
C VAL A 410 21.50 4.32 11.63
N ALA A 411 20.95 5.25 12.41
CA ALA A 411 19.50 5.43 12.56
C ALA A 411 18.81 5.83 11.24
N LEU A 412 19.48 6.57 10.36
CA LEU A 412 18.99 6.88 9.01
C LEU A 412 19.02 5.65 8.10
N ALA A 413 20.04 4.79 8.23
CA ALA A 413 20.16 3.57 7.44
C ALA A 413 19.20 2.46 7.87
N VAL A 414 18.77 2.47 9.13
CA VAL A 414 17.85 1.47 9.70
C VAL A 414 16.44 2.04 9.69
N SER A 415 15.71 1.77 8.62
CA SER A 415 14.30 2.13 8.50
C SER A 415 13.43 0.89 8.69
N PHE A 416 12.44 0.97 9.57
CA PHE A 416 11.42 -0.06 9.77
C PHE A 416 10.14 0.36 9.05
N GLU A 417 10.26 0.80 7.80
CA GLU A 417 9.10 1.18 7.01
C GLU A 417 8.30 -0.05 6.62
N GLN A 418 7.02 0.00 6.94
CA GLN A 418 6.04 -1.00 6.54
C GLN A 418 4.79 -0.29 6.05
N ILE A 419 4.54 -0.36 4.78
CA ILE A 419 3.30 0.17 4.21
C ILE A 419 2.12 -0.67 4.70
N SER A 420 1.03 0.01 5.03
CA SER A 420 -0.22 -0.65 5.43
C SER A 420 -0.64 -1.71 4.40
N THR A 421 -1.09 -2.85 4.88
CA THR A 421 -1.60 -3.92 4.03
C THR A 421 -3.11 -3.83 3.81
N GLY A 422 -3.78 -2.79 4.34
CA GLY A 422 -5.21 -2.62 4.31
C GLY A 422 -5.98 -3.68 5.11
N LEU A 423 -7.31 -3.72 4.93
CA LEU A 423 -8.20 -4.56 5.73
C LEU A 423 -8.58 -5.85 4.98
N PRO A 424 -8.42 -7.03 5.62
CA PRO A 424 -8.74 -8.32 4.99
C PRO A 424 -10.23 -8.61 4.90
N ARG A 425 -11.08 -7.95 5.68
CA ARG A 425 -12.54 -8.14 5.74
C ARG A 425 -13.24 -6.84 6.11
N SER A 426 -14.56 -6.80 5.95
CA SER A 426 -15.41 -5.68 6.35
C SER A 426 -16.77 -6.18 6.86
N ASP A 427 -17.66 -5.23 7.22
CA ASP A 427 -19.06 -5.52 7.56
C ASP A 427 -19.84 -6.21 6.42
N TRP A 428 -19.40 -6.05 5.17
CA TRP A 428 -20.04 -6.71 4.02
C TRP A 428 -19.68 -8.18 3.88
N GLY A 429 -18.61 -8.65 4.51
CA GLY A 429 -18.17 -10.05 4.52
C GLY A 429 -16.66 -10.23 4.50
N GLU A 430 -16.25 -11.48 4.35
CA GLU A 430 -14.85 -11.89 4.27
C GLU A 430 -14.23 -11.52 2.91
N GLY A 431 -12.93 -11.22 2.94
CA GLY A 431 -12.15 -10.81 1.77
C GLY A 431 -12.18 -9.31 1.50
N ALA A 432 -11.10 -8.80 0.93
CA ALA A 432 -11.00 -7.43 0.46
C ALA A 432 -11.83 -7.23 -0.81
N ILE A 433 -12.33 -6.01 -1.05
CA ILE A 433 -13.00 -5.65 -2.31
C ILE A 433 -12.07 -5.94 -3.49
N THR A 434 -10.84 -5.47 -3.40
CA THR A 434 -9.78 -5.79 -4.36
C THR A 434 -8.42 -5.62 -3.69
N VAL A 435 -7.36 -6.03 -4.39
CA VAL A 435 -5.98 -5.78 -3.96
C VAL A 435 -5.33 -4.85 -4.98
N PHE A 436 -4.70 -3.78 -4.50
CA PHE A 436 -3.83 -2.92 -5.29
C PHE A 436 -2.37 -3.15 -4.89
N ARG A 437 -1.47 -2.68 -5.72
CA ARG A 437 -0.03 -2.65 -5.41
C ARG A 437 0.33 -1.27 -4.85
N THR A 438 1.09 -1.24 -3.76
CA THR A 438 1.69 -0.01 -3.25
C THR A 438 2.91 0.37 -4.08
N MET A 439 3.45 1.57 -3.90
CA MET A 439 4.67 2.00 -4.61
C MET A 439 5.90 1.15 -4.28
N THR A 440 5.94 0.52 -3.13
CA THR A 440 7.01 -0.44 -2.76
C THR A 440 6.72 -1.87 -3.25
N GLY A 441 5.67 -2.07 -4.03
CA GLY A 441 5.28 -3.37 -4.55
C GLY A 441 4.57 -4.28 -3.54
N SER A 442 4.16 -3.78 -2.37
CA SER A 442 3.41 -4.56 -1.39
C SER A 442 1.92 -4.63 -1.76
N PRO A 443 1.22 -5.75 -1.45
CA PRO A 443 -0.21 -5.86 -1.70
C PRO A 443 -0.99 -5.06 -0.67
N TYR A 444 -1.92 -4.23 -1.14
CA TYR A 444 -2.85 -3.47 -0.31
C TYR A 444 -4.27 -3.98 -0.49
N ARG A 445 -4.88 -4.48 0.58
CA ARG A 445 -6.27 -4.99 0.61
C ARG A 445 -7.23 -3.83 0.76
N PHE A 446 -7.77 -3.39 -0.36
CA PHE A 446 -8.68 -2.25 -0.41
C PHE A 446 -10.07 -2.61 0.15
N GLN A 447 -10.58 -1.77 1.04
CA GLN A 447 -11.95 -1.74 1.54
C GLN A 447 -12.46 -0.31 1.51
N PHE A 448 -13.80 -0.11 1.45
CA PHE A 448 -14.39 1.20 1.73
C PHE A 448 -14.47 1.47 3.24
N HIS A 449 -14.64 0.43 4.03
CA HIS A 449 -14.65 0.50 5.49
C HIS A 449 -13.28 0.85 6.07
N ILE A 450 -13.29 1.60 7.16
CA ILE A 450 -12.05 1.98 7.88
C ILE A 450 -11.68 1.00 8.98
N THR A 451 -12.58 0.12 9.38
CA THR A 451 -12.35 -0.95 10.37
C THR A 451 -12.98 -2.26 9.91
N ALA A 452 -12.51 -3.37 10.46
CA ALA A 452 -13.08 -4.69 10.21
C ALA A 452 -14.33 -5.02 11.04
N GLY A 453 -14.72 -4.12 11.97
CA GLY A 453 -15.84 -4.28 12.90
C GLY A 453 -17.21 -4.06 12.25
N GLU A 454 -18.25 -4.49 12.96
CA GLU A 454 -19.64 -4.26 12.58
C GLU A 454 -19.98 -2.76 12.58
N ALA A 455 -20.85 -2.35 11.66
CA ALA A 455 -21.31 -0.98 11.49
C ALA A 455 -20.16 0.06 11.36
N ALA A 456 -19.06 -0.30 10.71
CA ALA A 456 -17.99 0.63 10.39
C ALA A 456 -18.40 1.65 9.31
N VAL A 457 -17.80 2.83 9.33
CA VAL A 457 -18.02 3.84 8.28
C VAL A 457 -17.38 3.37 6.99
N ALA A 458 -18.13 3.47 5.87
CA ALA A 458 -17.68 3.04 4.54
C ALA A 458 -17.84 4.13 3.46
N HIS A 459 -18.11 5.38 3.87
CA HIS A 459 -18.24 6.47 2.90
C HIS A 459 -16.88 6.86 2.33
N CYS A 460 -16.85 7.05 1.02
CA CYS A 460 -15.65 7.37 0.26
C CYS A 460 -15.86 8.66 -0.57
N CYS A 461 -14.85 9.51 -0.56
CA CYS A 461 -14.79 10.70 -1.41
C CYS A 461 -13.63 10.56 -2.40
N ILE A 462 -13.87 10.82 -3.68
CA ILE A 462 -12.85 10.84 -4.72
C ILE A 462 -12.69 12.27 -5.25
N VAL A 463 -11.48 12.77 -5.25
CA VAL A 463 -11.14 14.09 -5.79
C VAL A 463 -10.11 13.96 -6.91
N GLY A 464 -10.41 14.54 -8.08
CA GLY A 464 -9.46 14.54 -9.17
C GLY A 464 -9.99 15.17 -10.45
N PRO A 465 -9.14 15.73 -11.31
CA PRO A 465 -9.56 16.40 -12.55
C PRO A 465 -10.15 15.42 -13.56
N THR A 466 -10.79 15.97 -14.59
CA THR A 466 -11.35 15.18 -15.70
C THR A 466 -10.25 14.47 -16.48
N GLY A 467 -10.54 13.27 -16.99
CA GLY A 467 -9.61 12.50 -17.84
C GLY A 467 -8.57 11.65 -17.09
N GLN A 468 -8.58 11.64 -15.76
CA GLN A 468 -7.66 10.83 -14.94
C GLN A 468 -8.14 9.39 -14.68
N GLY A 469 -9.23 8.95 -15.29
CA GLY A 469 -9.75 7.60 -15.15
C GLY A 469 -10.66 7.37 -13.93
N LYS A 470 -11.24 8.43 -13.34
CA LYS A 470 -12.18 8.30 -12.20
C LYS A 470 -13.31 7.31 -12.46
N THR A 471 -14.07 7.49 -13.53
CA THR A 471 -15.19 6.61 -13.91
C THR A 471 -14.75 5.16 -14.10
N THR A 472 -13.58 4.94 -14.71
CA THR A 472 -12.98 3.62 -14.89
C THR A 472 -12.66 2.95 -13.54
N LEU A 473 -12.05 3.70 -12.60
CA LEU A 473 -11.78 3.20 -11.25
C LEU A 473 -13.08 2.94 -10.48
N LEU A 474 -14.06 3.83 -10.58
CA LEU A 474 -15.38 3.68 -9.94
C LEU A 474 -16.08 2.40 -10.40
N THR A 475 -16.19 2.20 -11.71
CA THR A 475 -16.85 1.01 -12.28
C THR A 475 -16.07 -0.27 -11.98
N PHE A 476 -14.73 -0.22 -11.96
CA PHE A 476 -13.90 -1.35 -11.52
C PHE A 476 -14.16 -1.68 -10.04
N LEU A 477 -14.14 -0.71 -9.14
CA LEU A 477 -14.42 -0.91 -7.72
C LEU A 477 -15.85 -1.41 -7.48
N ALA A 478 -16.83 -0.92 -8.25
CA ALA A 478 -18.20 -1.42 -8.23
C ALA A 478 -18.26 -2.91 -8.58
N GLY A 479 -17.60 -3.30 -9.67
CA GLY A 479 -17.52 -4.70 -10.09
C GLY A 479 -16.85 -5.59 -9.06
N GLN A 480 -15.74 -5.14 -8.50
CA GLN A 480 -15.01 -5.87 -7.47
C GLN A 480 -15.80 -6.00 -6.16
N ALA A 481 -16.59 -4.98 -5.78
CA ALA A 481 -17.44 -5.02 -4.60
C ALA A 481 -18.59 -6.05 -4.73
N MET A 482 -19.02 -6.37 -5.94
CA MET A 482 -20.07 -7.39 -6.20
C MET A 482 -19.67 -8.82 -5.78
N ARG A 483 -18.44 -9.06 -5.32
CA ARG A 483 -18.06 -10.32 -4.67
C ARG A 483 -18.83 -10.61 -3.38
N HIS A 484 -19.33 -9.58 -2.73
CA HIS A 484 -20.21 -9.69 -1.58
C HIS A 484 -21.65 -9.93 -2.08
N GLU A 485 -22.17 -11.16 -1.91
CA GLU A 485 -23.41 -11.64 -2.56
C GLU A 485 -24.64 -10.77 -2.24
N ASP A 486 -24.76 -10.27 -1.01
CA ASP A 486 -25.89 -9.48 -0.55
C ASP A 486 -25.79 -8.00 -0.92
N LEU A 487 -24.65 -7.55 -1.45
CA LEU A 487 -24.40 -6.15 -1.77
C LEU A 487 -25.19 -5.74 -3.02
N LYS A 488 -25.94 -4.66 -2.90
CA LYS A 488 -26.58 -3.94 -4.01
C LYS A 488 -25.79 -2.71 -4.37
N VAL A 489 -25.55 -2.49 -5.67
CA VAL A 489 -24.81 -1.34 -6.19
C VAL A 489 -25.75 -0.46 -7.00
N TYR A 490 -25.83 0.82 -6.63
CA TYR A 490 -26.59 1.85 -7.31
C TYR A 490 -25.62 2.89 -7.87
N PHE A 491 -25.58 3.04 -9.20
CA PHE A 491 -24.63 3.89 -9.90
C PHE A 491 -25.35 5.08 -10.55
N PHE A 492 -25.04 6.28 -10.11
CA PHE A 492 -25.54 7.51 -10.71
C PHE A 492 -24.58 7.96 -11.79
N ASP A 493 -24.98 7.75 -13.03
CA ASP A 493 -24.18 7.91 -14.23
C ASP A 493 -24.50 9.22 -14.96
N ARG A 494 -23.50 9.72 -15.69
CA ARG A 494 -23.63 10.80 -16.64
C ARG A 494 -22.81 10.51 -17.88
N HIS A 495 -23.32 10.87 -19.04
CA HIS A 495 -22.67 10.62 -20.33
C HIS A 495 -22.43 9.13 -20.65
N ARG A 496 -23.27 8.25 -20.10
CA ARG A 496 -23.24 6.80 -20.37
C ARG A 496 -21.94 6.11 -19.92
N GLY A 497 -21.26 6.65 -18.93
CA GLY A 497 -19.95 6.19 -18.47
C GLY A 497 -19.94 4.75 -17.95
N ALA A 498 -21.05 4.29 -17.37
CA ALA A 498 -21.18 2.93 -16.79
C ALA A 498 -22.01 1.97 -17.65
N GLU A 499 -22.52 2.37 -18.83
CA GLU A 499 -23.52 1.56 -19.57
C GLU A 499 -22.97 0.21 -20.03
N ILE A 500 -21.77 0.17 -20.65
CA ILE A 500 -21.17 -1.10 -21.12
C ILE A 500 -20.98 -2.06 -19.95
N PHE A 501 -20.45 -1.53 -18.83
CA PHE A 501 -20.26 -2.32 -17.63
C PHE A 501 -21.58 -2.84 -17.07
N THR A 502 -22.61 -1.98 -16.96
CA THR A 502 -23.95 -2.37 -16.48
C THR A 502 -24.53 -3.52 -17.28
N ARG A 503 -24.46 -3.44 -18.62
CA ARG A 503 -24.93 -4.52 -19.50
C ARG A 503 -24.09 -5.80 -19.34
N THR A 504 -22.77 -5.66 -19.16
CA THR A 504 -21.86 -6.80 -18.95
C THR A 504 -22.22 -7.58 -17.68
N VAL A 505 -22.57 -6.89 -16.59
CA VAL A 505 -22.96 -7.54 -15.33
C VAL A 505 -24.42 -7.95 -15.30
N ARG A 506 -25.15 -7.75 -16.38
CA ARG A 506 -26.61 -7.99 -16.50
C ARG A 506 -27.41 -7.16 -15.50
N GLY A 507 -26.93 -5.95 -15.22
CA GLY A 507 -27.61 -4.96 -14.38
C GLY A 507 -28.67 -4.18 -15.15
N ALA A 508 -29.50 -3.44 -14.43
CA ALA A 508 -30.48 -2.55 -15.03
C ALA A 508 -29.85 -1.19 -15.36
N TYR A 509 -29.90 -0.78 -16.62
CA TYR A 509 -29.54 0.58 -17.04
C TYR A 509 -30.81 1.40 -17.27
N VAL A 510 -31.06 2.38 -16.39
CA VAL A 510 -32.33 3.14 -16.31
C VAL A 510 -32.16 4.48 -17.00
N GLY A 511 -32.87 4.69 -18.11
CA GLY A 511 -32.96 5.95 -18.83
C GLY A 511 -34.33 6.62 -18.68
N PHE A 512 -34.36 7.96 -18.58
CA PHE A 512 -35.57 8.72 -18.22
C PHE A 512 -36.19 9.47 -19.38
N SER A 513 -35.51 9.69 -20.48
CA SER A 513 -35.99 10.54 -21.57
C SER A 513 -35.59 10.06 -22.96
N GLY A 514 -36.22 10.64 -24.00
CA GLY A 514 -35.94 10.37 -25.40
C GLY A 514 -36.19 8.94 -25.83
N GLU A 515 -35.45 8.48 -26.85
CA GLU A 515 -35.53 7.11 -27.39
C GLU A 515 -35.05 6.03 -26.38
N ARG A 516 -34.38 6.43 -25.31
CA ARG A 516 -33.80 5.56 -24.27
C ARG A 516 -34.66 5.46 -23.04
N LYS A 517 -35.80 6.09 -23.02
CA LYS A 517 -36.73 6.01 -21.91
C LYS A 517 -37.18 4.56 -21.73
N ASN A 518 -36.77 3.94 -20.63
CA ASN A 518 -37.17 2.59 -20.25
C ASN A 518 -37.77 2.51 -18.85
N VAL A 519 -38.03 3.66 -18.23
CA VAL A 519 -38.62 3.76 -16.90
C VAL A 519 -39.88 4.63 -16.93
N SER A 520 -40.86 4.18 -16.18
CA SER A 520 -42.10 4.90 -15.88
C SER A 520 -42.32 4.82 -14.39
N LEU A 521 -42.44 5.97 -13.74
CA LEU A 521 -42.46 6.08 -12.27
C LEU A 521 -43.89 6.36 -11.81
N ASN A 522 -44.23 5.77 -10.68
CA ASN A 522 -45.43 6.14 -9.91
C ASN A 522 -45.02 6.26 -8.43
N PRO A 523 -44.72 7.46 -7.91
CA PRO A 523 -44.34 7.65 -6.50
C PRO A 523 -45.39 7.17 -5.48
N PHE A 524 -46.66 7.06 -5.89
CA PHE A 524 -47.72 6.55 -5.03
C PHE A 524 -47.89 5.05 -5.05
N ASP A 525 -47.20 4.31 -5.96
CA ASP A 525 -47.18 2.86 -6.02
C ASP A 525 -46.06 2.31 -5.09
N THR A 526 -46.11 2.73 -3.84
CA THR A 526 -45.20 2.34 -2.79
C THR A 526 -45.93 1.77 -1.59
N ARG A 527 -45.25 1.02 -0.74
CA ARG A 527 -45.86 0.49 0.50
C ARG A 527 -46.32 1.61 1.40
N ASP A 528 -47.44 1.39 2.10
CA ASP A 528 -47.97 2.29 3.10
C ASP A 528 -47.12 2.26 4.39
N THR A 529 -46.12 3.11 4.47
CA THR A 529 -45.27 3.33 5.64
C THR A 529 -45.23 4.79 6.01
N ARG A 530 -44.96 5.08 7.27
CA ARG A 530 -44.82 6.48 7.73
C ARG A 530 -43.74 7.23 6.92
N SER A 531 -42.62 6.57 6.65
CA SER A 531 -41.52 7.14 5.85
C SER A 531 -41.96 7.52 4.44
N ASN A 532 -42.71 6.61 3.75
CA ASN A 532 -43.19 6.89 2.40
C ASN A 532 -44.24 8.00 2.40
N ARG A 533 -45.15 8.04 3.38
CA ARG A 533 -46.13 9.13 3.53
C ARG A 533 -45.44 10.47 3.77
N ASP A 534 -44.43 10.51 4.63
CA ASP A 534 -43.69 11.76 4.92
C ASP A 534 -42.88 12.21 3.71
N PHE A 535 -42.20 11.26 3.00
CA PHE A 535 -41.52 11.57 1.74
C PHE A 535 -42.46 12.14 0.70
N LEU A 536 -43.61 11.52 0.42
CA LEU A 536 -44.57 11.96 -0.60
C LEU A 536 -45.11 13.34 -0.31
N ARG A 537 -45.40 13.69 0.94
CA ARG A 537 -45.82 15.05 1.34
C ARG A 537 -44.76 16.10 0.99
N ASN A 538 -43.52 15.82 1.35
CA ASN A 538 -42.38 16.70 1.07
C ASN A 538 -42.06 16.77 -0.42
N TRP A 539 -42.13 15.63 -1.13
CA TRP A 539 -41.89 15.55 -2.56
C TRP A 539 -42.94 16.37 -3.35
N LEU A 540 -44.23 16.25 -3.05
CA LEU A 540 -45.29 17.04 -3.66
C LEU A 540 -45.05 18.54 -3.47
N ARG A 541 -44.67 18.98 -2.29
CA ARG A 541 -44.35 20.39 -2.00
C ARG A 541 -43.13 20.86 -2.77
N SER A 542 -42.09 20.05 -2.85
CA SER A 542 -40.86 20.38 -3.56
C SER A 542 -41.07 20.53 -5.06
N ILE A 543 -41.77 19.58 -5.71
CA ILE A 543 -42.03 19.63 -7.16
C ILE A 543 -42.96 20.76 -7.58
N THR A 544 -43.69 21.33 -6.65
CA THR A 544 -44.59 22.48 -6.86
C THR A 544 -44.06 23.80 -6.32
N MET A 545 -42.83 23.74 -5.68
CA MET A 545 -42.25 24.92 -5.02
C MET A 545 -43.17 25.60 -4.00
N ALA A 546 -44.11 24.86 -3.43
CA ALA A 546 -45.14 25.37 -2.56
C ALA A 546 -44.74 25.32 -1.08
N THR A 547 -44.74 26.49 -0.41
CA THR A 547 -44.30 26.63 0.99
C THR A 547 -45.40 27.07 1.96
N ASP A 548 -46.58 27.39 1.44
CA ASP A 548 -47.69 27.90 2.25
C ASP A 548 -48.47 26.80 3.00
N ALA A 549 -49.20 27.18 4.05
CA ALA A 549 -49.94 26.25 4.90
C ALA A 549 -51.12 25.53 4.18
N LEU A 550 -51.64 26.12 3.10
CA LEU A 550 -52.65 25.47 2.27
C LEU A 550 -52.04 24.29 1.50
N SER A 551 -50.93 24.52 0.89
CA SER A 551 -50.16 23.48 0.15
C SER A 551 -49.74 22.29 1.03
N GLU A 552 -49.41 22.55 2.29
CA GLU A 552 -49.12 21.48 3.27
C GLU A 552 -50.36 20.61 3.57
N ARG A 553 -51.52 21.25 3.75
CA ARG A 553 -52.80 20.55 3.95
C ARG A 553 -53.21 19.77 2.70
N GLU A 554 -53.02 20.32 1.50
CA GLU A 554 -53.36 19.67 0.24
C GLU A 554 -52.47 18.47 -0.01
N ALA A 555 -51.14 18.58 0.21
CA ALA A 555 -50.20 17.45 0.11
C ALA A 555 -50.55 16.34 1.12
N SER A 556 -50.83 16.71 2.37
CA SER A 556 -51.27 15.75 3.39
C SER A 556 -52.58 15.04 3.02
N ARG A 557 -53.58 15.79 2.50
CA ARG A 557 -54.83 15.22 2.03
C ARG A 557 -54.62 14.26 0.84
N ALA A 558 -53.79 14.64 -0.12
CA ALA A 558 -53.51 13.80 -1.27
C ALA A 558 -52.86 12.46 -0.85
N VAL A 559 -51.88 12.49 0.04
CA VAL A 559 -51.22 11.29 0.56
C VAL A 559 -52.18 10.42 1.38
N THR A 560 -53.00 11.03 2.27
CA THR A 560 -54.05 10.32 3.02
C THR A 560 -55.07 9.70 2.09
N THR A 561 -55.56 10.43 1.11
CA THR A 561 -56.53 9.92 0.11
C THR A 561 -55.94 8.74 -0.67
N ALA A 562 -54.67 8.82 -1.08
CA ALA A 562 -54.04 7.75 -1.83
C ALA A 562 -53.98 6.42 -1.04
N PHE A 563 -53.62 6.47 0.22
CA PHE A 563 -53.38 5.23 1.02
C PHE A 563 -54.59 4.73 1.76
N GLU A 564 -55.56 5.60 2.11
CA GLU A 564 -56.74 5.20 2.91
C GLU A 564 -58.01 4.99 2.08
N TYR A 565 -58.15 5.68 0.93
CA TYR A 565 -59.36 5.66 0.15
C TYR A 565 -59.20 5.10 -1.27
N LEU A 566 -58.01 5.01 -1.84
CA LEU A 566 -57.78 4.45 -3.18
C LEU A 566 -57.19 3.06 -3.13
N ARG A 567 -57.63 2.18 -4.00
CA ARG A 567 -57.00 0.88 -4.23
C ARG A 567 -55.60 1.07 -4.84
N PRO A 568 -54.67 0.14 -4.64
CA PRO A 568 -53.30 0.25 -5.16
C PRO A 568 -53.24 0.68 -6.64
N GLU A 569 -54.08 0.10 -7.50
CA GLU A 569 -54.08 0.35 -8.95
C GLU A 569 -54.59 1.77 -9.29
N GLU A 570 -55.26 2.44 -8.35
CA GLU A 570 -55.84 3.79 -8.52
C GLU A 570 -54.89 4.86 -7.95
N ARG A 571 -53.82 4.50 -7.26
CA ARG A 571 -52.91 5.43 -6.58
C ARG A 571 -51.97 6.12 -7.55
N LYS A 572 -52.46 7.11 -8.30
CA LYS A 572 -51.71 7.93 -9.24
C LYS A 572 -52.02 9.40 -9.08
N LEU A 573 -51.04 10.23 -9.39
CA LEU A 573 -51.18 11.69 -9.22
C LEU A 573 -52.38 12.24 -10.02
N LYS A 574 -52.64 11.71 -11.19
CA LYS A 574 -53.80 12.12 -12.03
C LYS A 574 -55.15 11.94 -11.32
N ASN A 575 -55.31 10.86 -10.54
CA ASN A 575 -56.55 10.56 -9.82
C ASN A 575 -56.71 11.48 -8.60
N LEU A 576 -55.64 11.89 -7.98
CA LEU A 576 -55.60 12.80 -6.83
C LEU A 576 -55.73 14.26 -7.24
N TYR A 577 -55.33 14.62 -8.48
CA TYR A 577 -55.24 15.97 -8.97
C TYR A 577 -56.54 16.78 -8.83
N LYS A 578 -57.66 16.19 -9.19
CA LYS A 578 -58.96 16.90 -9.16
C LYS A 578 -59.60 16.94 -7.78
N SER A 579 -59.37 15.92 -6.96
CA SER A 579 -60.03 15.74 -5.68
C SER A 579 -59.31 16.34 -4.47
N CYS A 580 -58.00 16.41 -4.55
CA CYS A 580 -57.19 16.79 -3.39
C CYS A 580 -56.61 18.22 -3.43
N PHE A 581 -56.60 18.84 -4.63
CA PHE A 581 -55.97 20.16 -4.82
C PHE A 581 -57.02 21.19 -5.24
N SER A 582 -56.99 22.37 -4.62
CA SER A 582 -57.91 23.50 -4.91
C SER A 582 -57.82 23.98 -6.35
N PRO A 583 -58.96 24.21 -7.05
CA PRO A 583 -58.98 24.70 -8.43
C PRO A 583 -58.17 25.99 -8.66
N THR A 584 -58.10 26.85 -7.65
CA THR A 584 -57.40 28.14 -7.66
C THR A 584 -56.05 28.10 -6.97
N GLY A 585 -55.65 26.93 -6.41
CA GLY A 585 -54.43 26.76 -5.67
C GLY A 585 -53.17 26.78 -6.56
N SER A 586 -52.07 27.32 -6.02
CA SER A 586 -50.76 27.34 -6.67
C SER A 586 -50.28 25.92 -6.97
N MET A 587 -50.47 25.01 -6.03
CA MET A 587 -50.04 23.61 -6.13
C MET A 587 -50.70 22.89 -7.31
N ARG A 588 -52.02 23.05 -7.49
CA ARG A 588 -52.73 22.42 -8.61
C ARG A 588 -52.24 22.90 -9.97
N ARG A 589 -51.93 24.19 -10.11
CA ARG A 589 -51.39 24.75 -11.34
C ARG A 589 -50.04 24.13 -11.71
N GLU A 590 -49.15 24.03 -10.73
CA GLU A 590 -47.82 23.44 -10.95
C GLU A 590 -47.88 21.92 -11.16
N LEU A 591 -48.80 21.21 -10.50
CA LEU A 591 -48.96 19.76 -10.66
C LEU A 591 -49.49 19.36 -12.05
N TYR A 592 -50.01 20.29 -12.85
CA TYR A 592 -50.50 19.96 -14.18
C TYR A 592 -49.42 19.36 -15.08
N ARG A 593 -48.21 19.89 -15.01
CA ARG A 593 -47.07 19.36 -15.81
C ARG A 593 -46.69 17.93 -15.43
N TRP A 594 -46.99 17.49 -14.22
CA TRP A 594 -46.67 16.14 -13.71
C TRP A 594 -47.72 15.09 -14.08
N ILE A 595 -48.87 15.48 -14.58
CA ILE A 595 -49.92 14.60 -15.07
C ILE A 595 -50.10 14.69 -16.60
N ASN A 596 -49.57 15.73 -17.25
CA ASN A 596 -49.61 15.89 -18.70
C ASN A 596 -48.62 14.96 -19.40
N PRO A 597 -49.08 14.05 -20.30
CA PRO A 597 -48.18 13.09 -20.99
C PRO A 597 -47.13 13.75 -21.88
N GLU A 598 -47.38 14.99 -22.37
CA GLU A 598 -46.39 15.71 -23.18
C GLU A 598 -45.28 16.40 -22.36
N GLN A 599 -45.40 16.35 -21.03
CA GLN A 599 -44.43 16.90 -20.09
C GLN A 599 -43.97 15.80 -19.14
N TYR A 600 -43.84 16.10 -17.86
CA TYR A 600 -43.31 15.15 -16.85
C TYR A 600 -44.27 13.97 -16.54
N GLY A 601 -45.58 14.09 -16.94
CA GLY A 601 -46.53 13.00 -16.73
C GLY A 601 -46.19 11.72 -17.48
N ASN A 602 -45.38 11.80 -18.53
CA ASN A 602 -44.90 10.63 -19.21
C ASN A 602 -43.89 9.81 -18.36
N ILE A 603 -43.24 10.45 -17.36
CA ILE A 603 -42.30 9.80 -16.46
C ILE A 603 -42.98 9.44 -15.12
N PHE A 604 -43.72 10.36 -14.50
CA PHE A 604 -44.18 10.25 -13.11
C PHE A 604 -45.66 9.91 -12.91
N ASN A 605 -46.40 9.62 -13.93
CA ASN A 605 -47.82 9.29 -13.82
C ASN A 605 -48.20 7.94 -14.46
N ALA A 606 -47.30 6.94 -14.26
CA ALA A 606 -47.50 5.58 -14.73
C ALA A 606 -48.57 4.84 -13.91
N ASP A 607 -49.10 3.75 -14.49
CA ASP A 607 -50.02 2.89 -13.78
C ASP A 607 -49.33 2.12 -12.65
N HIS A 608 -48.11 1.65 -12.92
CA HIS A 608 -47.23 0.97 -11.96
C HIS A 608 -45.85 1.58 -12.01
N ASP A 609 -45.16 1.53 -10.88
CA ASP A 609 -43.76 1.91 -10.83
C ASP A 609 -42.90 0.82 -11.45
N SER A 610 -42.24 1.11 -12.58
CA SER A 610 -41.41 0.16 -13.28
C SER A 610 -39.97 0.04 -12.70
N LEU A 611 -39.66 0.85 -11.70
CA LEU A 611 -38.33 0.83 -11.06
C LEU A 611 -38.18 -0.38 -10.14
N ASP A 612 -37.58 -1.47 -10.67
CA ASP A 612 -37.26 -2.64 -9.89
C ASP A 612 -35.83 -2.58 -9.32
N LEU A 613 -35.75 -2.29 -8.01
CA LEU A 613 -34.52 -2.30 -7.26
C LEU A 613 -34.25 -3.65 -6.59
N SER A 614 -35.27 -4.51 -6.46
CA SER A 614 -35.15 -5.78 -5.74
C SER A 614 -34.55 -6.89 -6.61
N GLY A 615 -34.90 -6.95 -7.89
CA GLY A 615 -34.48 -7.98 -8.83
C GLY A 615 -33.03 -7.85 -9.33
N ASN A 616 -32.41 -6.69 -9.19
CA ASN A 616 -31.09 -6.40 -9.74
C ASN A 616 -30.06 -6.09 -8.65
N ARG A 617 -28.90 -6.69 -8.72
CA ARG A 617 -27.76 -6.38 -7.82
C ARG A 617 -27.01 -5.11 -8.24
N PHE A 618 -27.08 -4.73 -9.51
CA PHE A 618 -26.48 -3.54 -10.08
C PHE A 618 -27.51 -2.75 -10.87
N VAL A 619 -27.74 -1.48 -10.48
CA VAL A 619 -28.66 -0.58 -11.16
C VAL A 619 -27.93 0.73 -11.45
N ALA A 620 -27.83 1.09 -12.72
CA ALA A 620 -27.27 2.37 -13.13
C ALA A 620 -28.37 3.30 -13.63
N PHE A 621 -28.32 4.56 -13.23
CA PHE A 621 -29.28 5.62 -13.59
C PHE A 621 -28.59 6.63 -14.50
N ASP A 622 -29.05 6.79 -15.73
CA ASP A 622 -28.55 7.79 -16.69
C ASP A 622 -29.26 9.12 -16.50
N PHE A 623 -28.56 10.08 -15.95
CA PHE A 623 -29.05 11.44 -15.74
C PHE A 623 -28.62 12.44 -16.83
N THR A 624 -28.03 12.00 -17.92
CA THR A 624 -27.47 12.86 -18.97
C THR A 624 -28.46 13.92 -19.45
N GLU A 625 -29.68 13.51 -19.83
CA GLU A 625 -30.68 14.42 -20.39
C GLU A 625 -31.53 15.12 -19.28
N ILE A 626 -31.59 14.54 -18.08
CA ILE A 626 -32.38 15.10 -16.97
C ILE A 626 -31.75 16.36 -16.42
N PHE A 627 -30.44 16.50 -16.42
CA PHE A 627 -29.74 17.66 -15.87
C PHE A 627 -29.97 18.96 -16.67
N ASP A 628 -30.57 18.87 -17.86
CA ASP A 628 -30.98 20.06 -18.63
C ASP A 628 -32.24 20.70 -18.05
N ASP A 629 -32.96 19.98 -17.16
CA ASP A 629 -34.17 20.46 -16.48
C ASP A 629 -34.04 20.28 -14.96
N ASP A 630 -33.72 21.35 -14.25
CA ASP A 630 -33.47 21.36 -12.81
C ASP A 630 -34.63 20.80 -11.98
N VAL A 631 -35.89 21.03 -12.43
CA VAL A 631 -37.10 20.58 -11.69
C VAL A 631 -37.27 19.07 -11.83
N LEU A 632 -37.09 18.55 -13.04
CA LEU A 632 -37.18 17.14 -13.34
C LEU A 632 -36.04 16.38 -12.65
N ALA A 633 -34.82 16.92 -12.69
CA ALA A 633 -33.66 16.35 -12.02
C ALA A 633 -33.89 16.22 -10.51
N ALA A 634 -34.29 17.29 -9.84
CA ALA A 634 -34.55 17.27 -8.40
C ALA A 634 -35.62 16.26 -7.99
N ALA A 635 -36.70 16.18 -8.74
CA ALA A 635 -37.80 15.23 -8.48
C ALA A 635 -37.35 13.77 -8.66
N SER A 636 -36.69 13.48 -9.77
CA SER A 636 -36.23 12.13 -10.11
C SER A 636 -35.20 11.62 -9.13
N ILE A 637 -34.14 12.41 -8.87
CA ILE A 637 -33.05 12.02 -7.96
C ILE A 637 -33.60 11.80 -6.54
N SER A 638 -34.45 12.71 -6.06
CA SER A 638 -35.03 12.60 -4.72
C SER A 638 -35.88 11.34 -4.57
N TYR A 639 -36.69 11.02 -5.59
CA TYR A 639 -37.50 9.80 -5.59
C TYR A 639 -36.66 8.55 -5.60
N ILE A 640 -35.67 8.47 -6.49
CA ILE A 640 -34.77 7.30 -6.58
C ILE A 640 -33.98 7.10 -5.28
N MET A 641 -33.42 8.15 -4.72
CA MET A 641 -32.71 8.07 -3.44
C MET A 641 -33.61 7.57 -2.31
N HIS A 642 -34.83 8.03 -2.24
CA HIS A 642 -35.81 7.54 -1.28
C HIS A 642 -36.12 6.04 -1.48
N ARG A 643 -36.29 5.60 -2.74
CA ARG A 643 -36.53 4.19 -3.07
C ARG A 643 -35.34 3.31 -2.67
N ILE A 644 -34.10 3.74 -2.95
CA ILE A 644 -32.89 3.04 -2.54
C ILE A 644 -32.80 2.92 -1.02
N GLN A 645 -33.06 4.02 -0.30
CA GLN A 645 -33.02 4.02 1.18
C GLN A 645 -34.10 3.12 1.78
N SER A 646 -35.30 3.13 1.22
CA SER A 646 -36.41 2.27 1.66
C SER A 646 -36.08 0.79 1.41
N GLU A 647 -35.62 0.45 0.21
CA GLU A 647 -35.24 -0.92 -0.16
C GLU A 647 -34.16 -1.48 0.77
N SER A 648 -33.08 -0.74 1.00
CA SER A 648 -32.00 -1.15 1.90
C SER A 648 -32.48 -1.32 3.34
N THR A 649 -33.37 -0.46 3.81
CA THR A 649 -33.92 -0.54 5.17
C THR A 649 -34.85 -1.75 5.34
N GLU A 650 -35.65 -2.06 4.32
CA GLU A 650 -36.60 -3.17 4.35
C GLU A 650 -35.94 -4.53 4.22
N THR A 651 -34.94 -4.65 3.36
CA THR A 651 -34.23 -5.93 3.11
C THR A 651 -33.09 -6.18 4.09
N GLY A 652 -32.55 -5.12 4.73
CA GLY A 652 -31.32 -5.19 5.53
C GLY A 652 -30.05 -5.43 4.70
N SER A 653 -30.16 -5.47 3.37
CA SER A 653 -29.05 -5.67 2.47
C SER A 653 -28.13 -4.45 2.43
N PRO A 654 -26.80 -4.64 2.45
CA PRO A 654 -25.86 -3.54 2.29
C PRO A 654 -26.00 -2.90 0.91
N ALA A 655 -25.82 -1.58 0.84
CA ALA A 655 -25.93 -0.82 -0.40
C ALA A 655 -24.71 0.08 -0.63
N LEU A 656 -24.15 0.01 -1.84
CA LEU A 656 -23.11 0.93 -2.32
C LEU A 656 -23.74 1.90 -3.32
N ILE A 657 -23.78 3.16 -2.94
CA ILE A 657 -24.36 4.25 -3.74
C ILE A 657 -23.21 5.06 -4.32
N MET A 658 -23.01 4.94 -5.62
CA MET A 658 -21.89 5.55 -6.35
C MET A 658 -22.36 6.71 -7.19
N ILE A 659 -21.72 7.86 -7.10
CA ILE A 659 -22.08 9.09 -7.81
C ILE A 659 -20.84 9.61 -8.53
N ASP A 660 -20.78 9.44 -9.86
CA ASP A 660 -19.61 9.78 -10.68
C ASP A 660 -19.40 11.29 -10.79
N GLU A 661 -20.48 12.06 -10.97
CA GLU A 661 -20.45 13.52 -10.93
C GLU A 661 -21.39 14.06 -9.85
N THR A 662 -20.86 14.24 -8.64
CA THR A 662 -21.68 14.63 -7.48
C THR A 662 -22.08 16.11 -7.49
N ALA A 663 -21.21 17.00 -8.00
CA ALA A 663 -21.41 18.44 -7.91
C ALA A 663 -22.70 18.95 -8.62
N PRO A 664 -23.09 18.51 -9.84
CA PRO A 664 -24.34 18.91 -10.45
C PRO A 664 -25.57 18.54 -9.61
N MET A 665 -25.57 17.35 -9.00
CA MET A 665 -26.69 16.88 -8.17
C MET A 665 -26.86 17.71 -6.89
N LEU A 666 -25.76 18.10 -6.26
CA LEU A 666 -25.75 18.89 -5.01
C LEU A 666 -26.23 20.34 -5.18
N LYS A 667 -26.42 20.83 -6.42
CA LYS A 667 -27.04 22.11 -6.66
C LYS A 667 -28.51 22.12 -6.22
N HIS A 668 -29.17 20.95 -6.27
CA HIS A 668 -30.57 20.79 -5.88
C HIS A 668 -30.69 20.59 -4.36
N GLU A 669 -31.37 21.48 -3.68
CA GLU A 669 -31.50 21.54 -2.21
C GLU A 669 -32.01 20.21 -1.63
N MET A 670 -33.09 19.65 -2.19
CA MET A 670 -33.66 18.39 -1.70
C MET A 670 -32.69 17.19 -1.83
N PHE A 671 -31.90 17.15 -2.90
CA PHE A 671 -30.88 16.12 -3.03
C PHE A 671 -29.77 16.34 -2.01
N ARG A 672 -29.29 17.58 -1.86
CA ARG A 672 -28.25 17.96 -0.91
C ARG A 672 -28.62 17.55 0.52
N ASP A 673 -29.83 17.84 0.96
CA ASP A 673 -30.32 17.47 2.30
C ASP A 673 -30.40 15.95 2.46
N ASN A 674 -30.92 15.23 1.48
CA ASN A 674 -30.96 13.76 1.48
C ASN A 674 -29.58 13.14 1.45
N PHE A 675 -28.64 13.74 0.72
CA PHE A 675 -27.26 13.30 0.64
C PHE A 675 -26.55 13.47 2.00
N ILE A 676 -26.66 14.63 2.63
CA ILE A 676 -26.12 14.90 3.97
C ILE A 676 -26.70 13.92 4.99
N LYS A 677 -28.02 13.73 4.98
CA LYS A 677 -28.70 12.76 5.84
C LYS A 677 -28.23 11.33 5.58
N GLY A 678 -28.06 10.97 4.30
CA GLY A 678 -27.54 9.68 3.88
C GLY A 678 -26.11 9.41 4.43
N LEU A 679 -25.23 10.41 4.36
CA LEU A 679 -23.88 10.30 4.95
C LEU A 679 -23.93 10.14 6.48
N GLN A 680 -24.84 10.84 7.17
CA GLN A 680 -24.97 10.76 8.64
C GLN A 680 -25.59 9.46 9.14
N GLU A 681 -26.57 8.92 8.41
CA GLU A 681 -27.33 7.73 8.82
C GLU A 681 -26.84 6.43 8.16
N GLY A 682 -26.09 6.53 7.07
CA GLY A 682 -25.71 5.40 6.22
C GLY A 682 -25.03 4.25 6.95
N ARG A 683 -24.18 4.57 7.93
CA ARG A 683 -23.56 3.56 8.80
C ARG A 683 -24.58 2.63 9.44
N LYS A 684 -25.66 3.18 10.02
CA LYS A 684 -26.71 2.39 10.68
C LYS A 684 -27.55 1.57 9.72
N LYS A 685 -27.59 1.98 8.46
CA LYS A 685 -28.36 1.33 7.39
C LYS A 685 -27.50 0.43 6.49
N ARG A 686 -26.24 0.19 6.84
CA ARG A 686 -25.25 -0.54 6.03
C ARG A 686 -25.11 0.05 4.61
N GLN A 687 -25.25 1.36 4.47
CA GLN A 687 -25.12 2.08 3.21
C GLN A 687 -23.78 2.80 3.13
N ALA A 688 -23.08 2.65 2.02
CA ALA A 688 -21.87 3.37 1.70
C ALA A 688 -22.14 4.33 0.53
N TYR A 689 -21.73 5.58 0.68
CA TYR A 689 -21.77 6.58 -0.39
C TYR A 689 -20.36 6.77 -0.92
N LEU A 690 -20.21 6.68 -2.22
CA LEU A 690 -18.97 6.99 -2.93
C LEU A 690 -19.25 8.16 -3.86
N CYS A 691 -18.70 9.33 -3.53
CA CYS A 691 -18.96 10.58 -4.24
C CYS A 691 -17.68 11.09 -4.91
N ALA A 692 -17.76 11.39 -6.21
CA ALA A 692 -16.63 11.91 -6.97
C ALA A 692 -16.79 13.39 -7.29
N PHE A 693 -15.70 14.15 -7.10
CA PHE A 693 -15.59 15.56 -7.37
C PHE A 693 -14.42 15.86 -8.31
N GLN A 694 -14.60 16.84 -9.19
CA GLN A 694 -13.52 17.27 -10.09
C GLN A 694 -12.59 18.30 -9.43
N GLN A 695 -13.14 19.13 -8.54
CA GLN A 695 -12.41 20.18 -7.83
C GLN A 695 -12.58 20.01 -6.32
N PRO A 696 -11.53 20.15 -5.52
CA PRO A 696 -11.58 19.91 -4.07
C PRO A 696 -12.41 20.95 -3.31
N ASN A 697 -12.42 22.22 -3.76
CA ASN A 697 -13.13 23.34 -3.12
C ASN A 697 -14.62 23.41 -3.48
N ILE A 698 -15.09 22.61 -4.45
CA ILE A 698 -16.50 22.64 -4.88
C ILE A 698 -17.44 22.21 -3.74
N VAL A 699 -16.99 21.33 -2.85
CA VAL A 699 -17.78 20.87 -1.70
C VAL A 699 -18.14 22.01 -0.75
N ASP A 700 -17.22 22.96 -0.56
CA ASP A 700 -17.44 24.14 0.28
C ASP A 700 -18.41 25.13 -0.42
N THR A 701 -18.23 25.35 -1.71
CA THR A 701 -19.12 26.20 -2.51
C THR A 701 -20.57 25.71 -2.49
N LEU A 702 -20.76 24.38 -2.45
CA LEU A 702 -22.07 23.73 -2.40
C LEU A 702 -22.61 23.54 -0.98
N GLY A 703 -21.88 23.98 0.06
CA GLY A 703 -22.28 23.90 1.46
C GLY A 703 -22.30 22.49 2.07
N VAL A 704 -21.58 21.54 1.48
CA VAL A 704 -21.51 20.14 1.95
C VAL A 704 -20.11 19.74 2.48
N GLY A 705 -19.17 20.67 2.48
CA GLY A 705 -17.76 20.38 2.77
C GLY A 705 -17.54 19.69 4.12
N ASP A 706 -18.17 20.20 5.19
CA ASP A 706 -18.02 19.62 6.53
C ASP A 706 -18.65 18.21 6.63
N ALA A 707 -19.79 18.00 5.97
CA ALA A 707 -20.44 16.68 5.94
C ALA A 707 -19.57 15.67 5.16
N VAL A 708 -19.04 16.05 4.01
CA VAL A 708 -18.18 15.18 3.18
C VAL A 708 -16.90 14.85 3.92
N ARG A 709 -16.12 15.83 4.38
CA ARG A 709 -14.87 15.60 5.10
C ARG A 709 -15.07 14.90 6.44
N GLY A 710 -16.18 15.17 7.12
CA GLY A 710 -16.49 14.56 8.42
C GLY A 710 -16.95 13.10 8.32
N GLN A 711 -17.67 12.71 7.27
CA GLN A 711 -18.30 11.40 7.12
C GLN A 711 -17.59 10.49 6.11
N CYS A 712 -16.96 11.04 5.05
CA CYS A 712 -16.16 10.25 4.12
C CYS A 712 -14.78 9.97 4.73
N LYS A 713 -14.68 8.87 5.47
CA LYS A 713 -13.45 8.49 6.15
C LYS A 713 -12.41 7.82 5.23
N THR A 714 -12.79 7.42 4.04
CA THR A 714 -11.90 6.99 2.96
C THR A 714 -11.88 8.09 1.90
N MET A 715 -10.71 8.69 1.66
CA MET A 715 -10.52 9.76 0.69
C MET A 715 -9.51 9.30 -0.36
N ILE A 716 -9.84 9.48 -1.63
CA ILE A 716 -8.98 9.12 -2.77
C ILE A 716 -8.67 10.39 -3.56
N PHE A 717 -7.40 10.71 -3.70
CA PHE A 717 -6.96 11.85 -4.48
C PHE A 717 -6.18 11.38 -5.71
N PHE A 718 -6.64 11.84 -6.86
CA PHE A 718 -5.88 11.72 -8.11
C PHE A 718 -4.89 12.86 -8.25
N ARG A 719 -3.89 12.68 -9.08
CA ARG A 719 -2.97 13.75 -9.45
C ARG A 719 -3.71 14.91 -10.09
N ASN A 720 -3.30 16.12 -9.73
CA ASN A 720 -3.82 17.36 -10.26
C ASN A 720 -2.68 18.37 -10.40
N THR A 721 -2.07 18.41 -11.57
CA THR A 721 -0.96 19.32 -11.86
C THR A 721 -1.35 20.81 -11.88
N GLN A 722 -2.66 21.10 -11.77
CA GLN A 722 -3.20 22.45 -11.64
C GLN A 722 -3.66 22.74 -10.20
N ALA A 723 -3.28 21.88 -9.24
CA ALA A 723 -3.60 22.07 -7.84
C ALA A 723 -2.97 23.36 -7.30
N THR A 724 -3.74 24.09 -6.49
CA THR A 724 -3.22 25.19 -5.70
C THR A 724 -3.36 24.85 -4.22
N PRO A 725 -2.43 25.26 -3.34
CA PRO A 725 -2.50 24.95 -1.91
C PRO A 725 -3.83 25.37 -1.29
N GLU A 726 -4.35 26.53 -1.69
CA GLU A 726 -5.60 27.10 -1.17
C GLU A 726 -6.81 26.21 -1.48
N SER A 727 -6.80 25.52 -2.62
CA SER A 727 -7.90 24.63 -3.02
C SER A 727 -7.99 23.35 -2.18
N TYR A 728 -6.87 22.94 -1.57
CA TYR A 728 -6.76 21.74 -0.73
C TYR A 728 -6.61 22.04 0.77
N GLU A 729 -6.55 23.30 1.20
CA GLU A 729 -6.27 23.73 2.58
C GLU A 729 -7.12 22.97 3.62
N LYS A 730 -8.42 22.83 3.38
CA LYS A 730 -9.36 22.20 4.32
C LYS A 730 -9.31 20.66 4.34
N TRP A 731 -8.49 20.03 3.49
CA TRP A 731 -8.37 18.57 3.43
C TRP A 731 -7.29 18.01 4.34
N ASN A 732 -6.63 18.85 5.14
CA ASN A 732 -5.59 18.46 6.09
C ASN A 732 -4.50 17.58 5.47
N LEU A 733 -4.03 17.94 4.27
CA LEU A 733 -2.96 17.22 3.59
C LEU A 733 -1.59 17.57 4.22
N THR A 734 -0.73 16.56 4.33
CA THR A 734 0.68 16.78 4.64
C THR A 734 1.41 17.36 3.42
N ALA A 735 2.62 17.88 3.61
CA ALA A 735 3.45 18.36 2.50
C ALA A 735 3.71 17.25 1.46
N SER A 736 4.04 16.04 1.93
CA SER A 736 4.28 14.88 1.07
C SER A 736 3.04 14.44 0.29
N GLU A 737 1.85 14.46 0.91
CA GLU A 737 0.58 14.18 0.25
C GLU A 737 0.28 15.22 -0.84
N TYR A 738 0.53 16.49 -0.56
CA TYR A 738 0.33 17.57 -1.52
C TYR A 738 1.31 17.48 -2.69
N ASP A 739 2.59 17.17 -2.42
CA ASP A 739 3.61 16.96 -3.46
C ASP A 739 3.23 15.81 -4.41
N PHE A 740 2.60 14.75 -3.89
CA PHE A 740 2.05 13.69 -4.73
C PHE A 740 0.91 14.20 -5.62
N ILE A 741 -0.04 14.95 -5.06
CA ILE A 741 -1.19 15.47 -5.81
C ILE A 741 -0.71 16.40 -6.92
N GLU A 742 0.23 17.29 -6.64
CA GLU A 742 0.81 18.20 -7.64
C GLU A 742 1.64 17.47 -8.71
N GLY A 743 2.02 16.21 -8.46
CA GLY A 743 2.80 15.38 -9.40
C GLY A 743 4.31 15.58 -9.28
N ARG A 744 4.81 16.04 -8.12
CA ARG A 744 6.25 16.16 -7.87
C ARG A 744 6.91 14.81 -7.61
N THR A 745 6.18 13.87 -7.00
CA THR A 745 6.66 12.54 -6.64
C THR A 745 6.05 11.44 -7.52
N TYR A 746 6.72 10.28 -7.61
CA TYR A 746 6.27 9.08 -8.36
C TYR A 746 5.85 9.35 -9.81
N ARG A 747 6.60 10.18 -10.54
CA ARG A 747 6.28 10.63 -11.91
C ARG A 747 6.16 9.49 -12.91
N ASP A 748 6.90 8.40 -12.69
CA ASP A 748 6.93 7.22 -13.56
C ASP A 748 5.67 6.34 -13.42
N CYS A 749 4.78 6.64 -12.46
CA CYS A 749 3.53 5.92 -12.24
C CYS A 749 2.31 6.84 -12.45
N PRO A 750 1.86 7.06 -13.70
CA PRO A 750 0.80 8.02 -14.03
C PRO A 750 -0.58 7.65 -13.46
N TYR A 751 -0.80 6.37 -13.17
CA TYR A 751 -2.07 5.87 -12.63
C TYR A 751 -2.05 5.68 -11.10
N ALA A 752 -1.13 6.33 -10.39
CA ALA A 752 -1.13 6.30 -8.94
C ALA A 752 -2.22 7.20 -8.35
N ILE A 753 -2.77 6.77 -7.21
CA ILE A 753 -3.70 7.54 -6.37
C ILE A 753 -3.18 7.61 -4.94
N LEU A 754 -3.53 8.68 -4.25
CA LEU A 754 -3.35 8.79 -2.80
C LEU A 754 -4.65 8.34 -2.12
N LEU A 755 -4.55 7.32 -1.29
CA LEU A 755 -5.61 6.87 -0.38
C LEU A 755 -5.32 7.43 1.01
N LYS A 756 -6.23 8.22 1.57
CA LYS A 756 -6.12 8.82 2.90
C LYS A 756 -7.30 8.40 3.77
N ARG A 757 -7.00 7.95 4.99
CA ARG A 757 -7.96 7.58 6.03
C ARG A 757 -7.54 8.20 7.35
N PRO A 758 -8.09 9.35 7.75
CA PRO A 758 -7.67 10.06 8.95
C PRO A 758 -7.95 9.29 10.25
N ASP A 759 -8.92 8.38 10.25
CA ASP A 759 -9.37 7.63 11.42
C ASP A 759 -9.27 6.11 11.17
N ALA A 760 -8.10 5.63 10.72
CA ALA A 760 -7.86 4.19 10.54
C ALA A 760 -7.90 3.43 11.89
N ASP A 761 -7.99 2.10 11.81
CA ASP A 761 -8.25 1.19 12.96
C ASP A 761 -7.22 1.32 14.10
N ASP A 762 -5.99 1.71 13.77
CA ASP A 762 -4.89 1.91 14.73
C ASP A 762 -4.89 3.28 15.44
N GLY A 763 -5.84 4.16 15.10
CA GLY A 763 -5.96 5.52 15.66
C GLY A 763 -4.88 6.50 15.19
N ARG A 764 -3.97 6.09 14.29
CA ARG A 764 -2.88 6.93 13.76
C ARG A 764 -3.23 7.57 12.43
N GLY A 765 -4.31 7.10 11.80
CA GLY A 765 -4.63 7.42 10.43
C GLY A 765 -3.79 6.61 9.43
N GLU A 766 -4.24 6.58 8.20
CA GLU A 766 -3.56 5.86 7.11
C GLU A 766 -3.46 6.77 5.89
N SER A 767 -2.29 6.80 5.28
CA SER A 767 -2.07 7.48 4.01
C SER A 767 -1.15 6.64 3.14
N VAL A 768 -1.67 6.12 2.01
CA VAL A 768 -0.97 5.18 1.15
C VAL A 768 -1.09 5.58 -0.31
N ILE A 769 0.01 5.51 -1.06
CA ILE A 769 0.00 5.72 -2.51
C ILE A 769 -0.12 4.36 -3.19
N LEU A 770 -1.17 4.20 -3.99
CA LEU A 770 -1.54 2.95 -4.66
C LEU A 770 -1.39 3.08 -6.18
N ASP A 771 -0.82 2.06 -6.80
CA ASP A 771 -0.86 1.89 -8.25
C ASP A 771 -2.20 1.26 -8.65
N VAL A 772 -3.03 2.03 -9.35
CA VAL A 772 -4.34 1.60 -9.86
C VAL A 772 -4.33 1.43 -11.38
N ASN A 773 -3.18 1.10 -11.94
CA ASN A 773 -3.04 0.81 -13.37
C ASN A 773 -3.79 -0.47 -13.73
N LEU A 774 -4.97 -0.33 -14.33
CA LEU A 774 -5.81 -1.44 -14.77
C LEU A 774 -5.37 -2.08 -16.11
N GLY A 775 -4.24 -1.65 -16.68
CA GLY A 775 -3.69 -2.23 -17.91
C GLY A 775 -3.48 -3.75 -17.86
N GLY A 776 -3.23 -4.29 -16.66
CA GLY A 776 -3.14 -5.73 -16.41
C GLY A 776 -4.39 -6.54 -16.75
N LEU A 777 -5.56 -5.89 -16.87
CA LEU A 777 -6.80 -6.52 -17.32
C LEU A 777 -6.79 -6.89 -18.81
N GLY A 778 -5.85 -6.34 -19.60
CA GLY A 778 -5.77 -6.60 -21.03
C GLY A 778 -7.07 -6.26 -21.75
N PRO A 779 -7.65 -7.20 -22.55
CA PRO A 779 -8.89 -6.94 -23.28
C PRO A 779 -10.08 -6.56 -22.42
N TYR A 780 -10.14 -7.04 -21.18
CA TYR A 780 -11.26 -6.76 -20.25
C TYR A 780 -11.33 -5.30 -19.79
N LEU A 781 -10.25 -4.51 -19.95
CA LEU A 781 -10.27 -3.08 -19.66
C LEU A 781 -11.33 -2.34 -20.50
N LYS A 782 -11.67 -2.85 -21.69
CA LYS A 782 -12.70 -2.28 -22.56
C LYS A 782 -14.09 -2.26 -21.92
N LEU A 783 -14.37 -3.19 -21.01
CA LEU A 783 -15.65 -3.26 -20.29
C LEU A 783 -15.88 -2.04 -19.37
N TYR A 784 -14.82 -1.34 -19.04
CA TYR A 784 -14.82 -0.14 -18.18
C TYR A 784 -14.65 1.17 -18.97
N ASN A 785 -14.61 1.09 -20.30
CA ASN A 785 -14.45 2.26 -21.19
C ASN A 785 -15.71 2.47 -22.03
N SER A 786 -16.66 3.21 -21.49
CA SER A 786 -17.92 3.56 -22.14
C SER A 786 -17.81 4.87 -22.93
N SER A 787 -16.83 5.00 -23.83
CA SER A 787 -16.87 6.12 -24.80
C SER A 787 -18.09 6.00 -25.71
N ILE A 788 -18.61 7.12 -26.20
CA ILE A 788 -19.79 7.15 -27.10
C ILE A 788 -19.63 6.17 -28.28
N LYS A 789 -18.44 6.13 -28.88
CA LYS A 789 -18.13 5.19 -29.96
C LYS A 789 -18.29 3.71 -29.53
N ASN A 790 -17.78 3.38 -28.35
CA ASN A 790 -17.85 2.01 -27.85
C ASN A 790 -19.28 1.61 -27.47
N VAL A 791 -20.05 2.54 -26.90
CA VAL A 791 -21.46 2.31 -26.55
C VAL A 791 -22.30 2.07 -27.80
N LEU A 792 -22.14 2.87 -28.86
CA LEU A 792 -22.85 2.66 -30.15
C LEU A 792 -22.45 1.32 -30.80
N LEU A 793 -21.18 0.92 -30.70
CA LEU A 793 -20.73 -0.39 -31.16
C LEU A 793 -21.41 -1.50 -30.36
N VAL A 794 -21.45 -1.41 -29.02
CA VAL A 794 -22.11 -2.40 -28.16
C VAL A 794 -23.61 -2.49 -28.48
N GLU A 795 -24.29 -1.35 -28.68
CA GLU A 795 -25.71 -1.34 -29.12
C GLU A 795 -25.91 -2.09 -30.45
N SER A 796 -25.01 -1.91 -31.43
CA SER A 796 -25.08 -2.66 -32.69
C SER A 796 -24.86 -4.16 -32.48
N LEU A 797 -23.89 -4.55 -31.64
CA LEU A 797 -23.62 -5.97 -31.34
C LEU A 797 -24.80 -6.62 -30.58
N ILE A 798 -25.46 -5.89 -29.67
CA ILE A 798 -26.64 -6.38 -28.98
C ILE A 798 -27.79 -6.61 -29.97
N ARG A 799 -28.03 -5.71 -30.94
CA ARG A 799 -29.04 -5.88 -31.97
C ARG A 799 -28.77 -7.09 -32.88
N GLU A 800 -27.49 -7.38 -33.16
CA GLU A 800 -27.08 -8.43 -34.07
C GLU A 800 -26.98 -9.81 -33.37
N TYR A 801 -26.39 -9.88 -32.16
CA TYR A 801 -26.05 -11.12 -31.45
C TYR A 801 -26.83 -11.34 -30.16
N GLY A 802 -27.60 -10.36 -29.69
CA GLY A 802 -28.36 -10.42 -28.44
C GLY A 802 -27.53 -10.12 -27.18
N GLU A 803 -28.22 -9.90 -26.07
CA GLU A 803 -27.66 -9.51 -24.75
C GLU A 803 -26.73 -10.59 -24.15
N GLU A 804 -26.82 -11.84 -24.55
CA GLU A 804 -25.98 -12.91 -23.99
C GLU A 804 -24.61 -13.02 -24.67
N ALA A 805 -24.53 -12.72 -25.97
CA ALA A 805 -23.34 -12.96 -26.79
C ALA A 805 -22.51 -11.70 -27.05
N PHE A 806 -23.08 -10.50 -26.84
CA PHE A 806 -22.42 -9.24 -27.22
C PHE A 806 -21.06 -9.05 -26.56
N VAL A 807 -20.89 -9.42 -25.28
CA VAL A 807 -19.62 -9.24 -24.55
C VAL A 807 -18.50 -10.03 -25.21
N THR A 808 -18.77 -11.29 -25.59
CA THR A 808 -17.78 -12.11 -26.30
C THR A 808 -17.39 -11.45 -27.62
N LYS A 809 -18.37 -11.00 -28.41
CA LYS A 809 -18.15 -10.35 -29.71
C LYS A 809 -17.44 -9.01 -29.57
N TYR A 810 -17.77 -8.24 -28.53
CA TYR A 810 -17.11 -6.98 -28.23
C TYR A 810 -15.62 -7.16 -27.88
N LEU A 811 -15.29 -8.21 -27.16
CA LEU A 811 -13.91 -8.54 -26.80
C LEU A 811 -13.12 -9.15 -27.97
N GLU A 812 -13.77 -10.03 -28.82
CA GLU A 812 -13.16 -10.68 -29.99
C GLU A 812 -12.86 -9.68 -31.12
N GLY A 813 -13.75 -8.74 -31.40
CA GLY A 813 -13.65 -7.80 -32.52
C GLY A 813 -12.47 -6.83 -32.47
N PHE A 814 -11.57 -6.96 -31.50
CA PHE A 814 -10.38 -6.12 -31.29
C PHE A 814 -9.08 -6.93 -31.14
N GLY A 815 -9.05 -8.14 -31.62
CA GLY A 815 -7.84 -8.97 -31.72
C GLY A 815 -7.01 -8.62 -32.97
N GLY A 816 -6.81 -7.32 -33.22
CA GLY A 816 -5.92 -6.81 -34.29
C GLY A 816 -5.06 -5.68 -33.76
#